data_ee5f704d4495048e84cd3334ba4d75cf
#
_entry.id   ee5f704d4495048e84cd3334ba4d75cf
#
_cell.length_a   1.000
_cell.length_b   1.000
_cell.length_c   1.000
_cell.angle_alpha   90.00
_cell.angle_beta   90.00
_cell.angle_gamma   90.00
#
_symmetry.space_group_name_H-M   'P 1'
#
loop_
_entity.id
_entity.type
_entity.pdbx_description
1 polymer ?
#
loop_
_entity_poly.entity_id
_entity_poly.type
_entity_poly.pdbx_seq_one_letter_code
_entity_poly.pdbx_strand_id
1 'polypeptide(L)'
;MNNNIATVAVEKTFFNIDSDFDYLIPDDLVKEIKIGTMVKVPFGNGNRLRDGIVVNLYSAINTSLKSIKSTVGDKPLLSAEAVSLALWLKERCFCTTYECLRLMLPRGIGKVSDASAKVATLLTTNENDLPKLTQKQKSVVDLLFDVNTASVSEICEFCNVGVSVIKNLEKYGVISIYDKEVLRNPYKNVQITENKDIELSPQQMEAYTTYSNMLDGEGGTGLLFGVTGSGKTQVYLKLIDKALENQKDVIVLVPEISLTPQALSIFHKRYGDKVAVFHSGLSLGERNDEYKRADRGKAKIVIGTRSAVFAPLHNLGLIIMDEEQESTYKSERTPKYNTKDVANFRCKYNKALFLMTSATPSLETYSNALNNKYVLCELTQRFGDAKLPQVITVDMKQEMKNGNKSPISAKLKELIEDTLDNNKQVILLINRRGYNTFIACNDCGHVITCPNCSISLTYHSANNRLVCHYCGYTKKLDNVCPQCKGDNIRYSGFGTQKIEDELTYLFPDARILRMDADTTSTKFSHEKMFNAFANHEYDIMIGTQMVAKGLDFDDVTLVGVVNADNSLYDESYNSAERCFDLITQVVGRSGRRDGNGKAVIQTINPYNQTLEYASKQDYKSFYENEIELRKLLTYPPYCDIISASFIGDNENKVALCSKKFFELLIEENEKYKHKIIVLGPSVAKIAKLNNTYRYRLSVKCKNSKNIRNMFNDIQKNISKIKEYKDISVSLDINPCDLN
;
A
#
# COMPACT_ATOMS: atom_id res chain seq x y z
N MET A 1 -43.98 -4.16 -6.65
CA MET A 1 -44.14 -4.69 -5.29
C MET A 1 -43.05 -4.08 -4.40
N ASN A 2 -43.44 -3.49 -3.27
CA ASN A 2 -42.42 -2.94 -2.38
C ASN A 2 -41.67 -4.08 -1.70
N ASN A 3 -40.32 -4.02 -1.68
CA ASN A 3 -39.50 -4.99 -0.95
C ASN A 3 -39.79 -4.88 0.55
N ASN A 4 -40.12 -6.00 1.20
CA ASN A 4 -40.46 -6.06 2.63
C ASN A 4 -39.41 -6.79 3.47
N ILE A 5 -38.35 -7.30 2.86
CA ILE A 5 -37.25 -7.99 3.54
C ILE A 5 -35.90 -7.36 3.10
N ALA A 6 -35.06 -7.10 4.08
CA ALA A 6 -33.69 -6.69 3.89
C ALA A 6 -32.71 -7.76 4.40
N THR A 7 -31.77 -8.16 3.55
CA THR A 7 -30.61 -8.92 3.99
C THR A 7 -29.56 -7.97 4.53
N VAL A 8 -29.12 -8.16 5.77
CA VAL A 8 -28.25 -7.24 6.51
C VAL A 8 -26.97 -7.96 6.95
N ALA A 9 -25.83 -7.35 6.60
CA ALA A 9 -24.52 -7.71 7.16
C ALA A 9 -24.36 -7.04 8.53
N VAL A 10 -24.30 -7.84 9.59
CA VAL A 10 -24.33 -7.33 10.98
C VAL A 10 -22.93 -7.19 11.56
N GLU A 11 -22.67 -6.11 12.32
CA GLU A 11 -21.39 -5.84 13.00
C GLU A 11 -21.01 -6.97 13.99
N LYS A 12 -19.72 -7.28 14.09
CA LYS A 12 -19.15 -8.25 15.04
C LYS A 12 -19.73 -9.66 14.93
N THR A 13 -20.09 -10.08 13.76
CA THR A 13 -20.34 -11.50 13.47
C THR A 13 -18.99 -12.22 13.36
N PHE A 14 -18.93 -13.43 13.92
CA PHE A 14 -17.76 -14.30 13.75
C PHE A 14 -17.84 -14.98 12.38
N PHE A 15 -16.70 -15.24 11.76
CA PHE A 15 -16.61 -15.90 10.46
C PHE A 15 -17.44 -17.20 10.37
N ASN A 16 -17.50 -17.97 11.46
CA ASN A 16 -18.27 -19.24 11.53
C ASN A 16 -19.78 -19.07 11.45
N ILE A 17 -20.29 -17.87 11.75
CA ILE A 17 -21.71 -17.52 11.82
C ILE A 17 -22.02 -16.46 10.76
N ASP A 18 -21.09 -16.18 9.84
CA ASP A 18 -21.27 -15.17 8.82
C ASP A 18 -22.21 -15.69 7.73
N SER A 19 -23.49 -15.62 8.06
CA SER A 19 -24.59 -15.56 7.10
C SER A 19 -25.15 -14.15 7.18
N ASP A 20 -25.33 -13.50 6.03
CA ASP A 20 -26.10 -12.28 6.01
C ASP A 20 -27.51 -12.59 6.52
N PHE A 21 -28.06 -11.77 7.40
CA PHE A 21 -29.30 -12.08 8.11
C PHE A 21 -30.47 -11.30 7.53
N ASP A 22 -31.60 -11.98 7.39
CA ASP A 22 -32.83 -11.38 6.88
C ASP A 22 -33.64 -10.73 7.99
N TYR A 23 -34.13 -9.51 7.72
CA TYR A 23 -34.99 -8.74 8.60
C TYR A 23 -36.20 -8.18 7.86
N LEU A 24 -37.34 -8.10 8.55
CA LEU A 24 -38.51 -7.37 8.05
C LEU A 24 -38.22 -5.87 8.02
N ILE A 25 -38.67 -5.22 6.98
CA ILE A 25 -38.67 -3.77 6.84
C ILE A 25 -40.01 -3.25 7.35
N PRO A 26 -40.05 -2.44 8.42
CA PRO A 26 -41.29 -1.76 8.86
C PRO A 26 -41.83 -0.83 7.75
N ASP A 27 -43.18 -0.70 7.67
CA ASP A 27 -43.82 0.07 6.63
C ASP A 27 -43.39 1.54 6.56
N ASP A 28 -43.10 2.14 7.70
CA ASP A 28 -42.57 3.50 7.84
C ASP A 28 -41.16 3.66 7.27
N LEU A 29 -40.35 2.60 7.23
CA LEU A 29 -38.98 2.62 6.76
C LEU A 29 -38.80 2.13 5.31
N VAL A 30 -39.83 1.62 4.65
CA VAL A 30 -39.74 1.04 3.28
C VAL A 30 -39.19 2.03 2.26
N LYS A 31 -39.50 3.32 2.40
CA LYS A 31 -39.03 4.37 1.47
C LYS A 31 -37.58 4.81 1.73
N GLU A 32 -37.10 4.65 2.94
CA GLU A 32 -35.79 5.09 3.39
C GLU A 32 -34.72 4.00 3.18
N ILE A 33 -35.09 2.73 3.36
CA ILE A 33 -34.16 1.61 3.27
C ILE A 33 -33.85 1.27 1.82
N LYS A 34 -32.59 1.43 1.45
CA LYS A 34 -31.99 1.05 0.15
C LYS A 34 -30.76 0.18 0.40
N ILE A 35 -30.24 -0.45 -0.65
CA ILE A 35 -28.93 -1.14 -0.58
C ILE A 35 -27.88 -0.13 -0.15
N GLY A 36 -27.02 -0.52 0.82
CA GLY A 36 -26.01 0.36 1.43
C GLY A 36 -26.49 1.21 2.61
N THR A 37 -27.79 1.16 2.98
CA THR A 37 -28.30 1.86 4.17
C THR A 37 -27.77 1.20 5.43
N MET A 38 -27.28 2.01 6.37
CA MET A 38 -26.91 1.55 7.71
C MET A 38 -28.14 1.50 8.61
N VAL A 39 -28.33 0.38 9.29
CA VAL A 39 -29.52 0.11 10.10
C VAL A 39 -29.15 -0.41 11.48
N LYS A 40 -30.04 -0.24 12.46
CA LYS A 40 -29.96 -0.87 13.78
C LYS A 40 -30.89 -2.09 13.81
N VAL A 41 -30.30 -3.25 14.08
CA VAL A 41 -31.04 -4.52 14.08
C VAL A 41 -30.89 -5.28 15.41
N PRO A 42 -31.95 -5.98 15.87
CA PRO A 42 -31.87 -6.84 17.05
C PRO A 42 -31.13 -8.13 16.69
N PHE A 43 -30.01 -8.45 17.36
CA PHE A 43 -29.17 -9.59 17.06
C PHE A 43 -29.02 -10.56 18.24
N GLY A 44 -28.95 -11.86 17.93
CA GLY A 44 -28.80 -12.95 18.90
C GLY A 44 -30.06 -13.19 19.78
N ASN A 45 -29.94 -14.11 20.75
CA ASN A 45 -31.08 -14.49 21.63
C ASN A 45 -31.49 -13.36 22.59
N GLY A 46 -30.55 -12.46 22.92
CA GLY A 46 -30.79 -11.31 23.80
C GLY A 46 -31.27 -10.05 23.09
N ASN A 47 -31.58 -10.09 21.80
CA ASN A 47 -32.07 -8.95 21.00
C ASN A 47 -31.26 -7.67 21.16
N ARG A 48 -29.95 -7.78 21.40
CA ARG A 48 -29.07 -6.58 21.51
C ARG A 48 -29.02 -5.87 20.17
N LEU A 49 -29.25 -4.56 20.21
CA LEU A 49 -29.14 -3.75 19.01
C LEU A 49 -27.69 -3.71 18.51
N ARG A 50 -27.50 -3.98 17.24
CA ARG A 50 -26.23 -3.88 16.53
C ARG A 50 -26.39 -3.07 15.27
N ASP A 51 -25.29 -2.48 14.84
CA ASP A 51 -25.23 -1.81 13.55
C ASP A 51 -25.10 -2.87 12.46
N GLY A 52 -25.77 -2.64 11.33
CA GLY A 52 -25.69 -3.48 10.16
C GLY A 52 -25.84 -2.66 8.89
N ILE A 53 -25.45 -3.23 7.76
CA ILE A 53 -25.57 -2.58 6.45
C ILE A 53 -26.42 -3.48 5.56
N VAL A 54 -27.41 -2.89 4.89
CA VAL A 54 -28.31 -3.59 3.97
C VAL A 54 -27.53 -3.96 2.70
N VAL A 55 -27.48 -5.25 2.40
CA VAL A 55 -26.74 -5.78 1.23
C VAL A 55 -27.67 -6.27 0.11
N ASN A 56 -28.91 -6.62 0.44
CA ASN A 56 -29.91 -7.03 -0.55
C ASN A 56 -31.32 -6.66 -0.07
N LEU A 57 -32.24 -6.52 -1.02
CA LEU A 57 -33.65 -6.24 -0.76
C LEU A 57 -34.49 -7.16 -1.64
N TYR A 58 -35.52 -7.79 -1.05
CA TYR A 58 -36.45 -8.63 -1.79
C TYR A 58 -37.81 -8.72 -1.11
N SER A 59 -38.77 -9.34 -1.77
CA SER A 59 -40.14 -9.54 -1.25
C SER A 59 -40.40 -11.02 -0.99
N ALA A 60 -40.83 -11.35 0.23
CA ALA A 60 -41.28 -12.68 0.57
C ALA A 60 -42.31 -12.62 1.71
N ILE A 61 -43.13 -13.67 1.82
CA ILE A 61 -44.08 -13.84 2.93
C ILE A 61 -43.35 -14.62 4.05
N ASN A 62 -42.80 -13.88 5.03
CA ASN A 62 -42.18 -14.51 6.20
C ASN A 62 -42.41 -13.66 7.44
N THR A 63 -43.30 -14.13 8.33
CA THR A 63 -43.71 -13.46 9.55
C THR A 63 -42.84 -13.76 10.77
N SER A 64 -41.88 -14.68 10.65
CA SER A 64 -41.03 -15.10 11.79
C SER A 64 -39.72 -14.29 11.91
N LEU A 65 -39.45 -13.39 10.98
CA LEU A 65 -38.23 -12.58 10.97
C LEU A 65 -38.31 -11.43 11.98
N LYS A 66 -37.18 -11.05 12.55
CA LYS A 66 -37.07 -9.83 13.38
C LYS A 66 -37.13 -8.60 12.48
N SER A 67 -37.65 -7.50 13.01
CA SER A 67 -37.78 -6.24 12.27
C SER A 67 -36.57 -5.31 12.50
N ILE A 68 -36.20 -4.56 11.48
CA ILE A 68 -35.28 -3.43 11.61
C ILE A 68 -35.86 -2.41 12.61
N LYS A 69 -35.02 -1.81 13.45
CA LYS A 69 -35.48 -0.86 14.47
C LYS A 69 -35.41 0.60 14.01
N SER A 70 -34.37 0.97 13.29
CA SER A 70 -34.18 2.32 12.75
C SER A 70 -33.10 2.34 11.67
N THR A 71 -33.13 3.36 10.84
CA THR A 71 -32.01 3.75 9.97
C THR A 71 -30.96 4.55 10.76
N VAL A 72 -29.74 4.62 10.22
CA VAL A 72 -28.66 5.49 10.71
C VAL A 72 -28.27 6.45 9.59
N GLY A 73 -28.67 7.72 9.74
CA GLY A 73 -28.50 8.74 8.70
C GLY A 73 -29.62 8.75 7.67
N ASP A 74 -29.71 9.85 6.90
CA ASP A 74 -30.81 10.13 5.97
C ASP A 74 -30.62 9.55 4.57
N LYS A 75 -29.43 8.98 4.29
CA LYS A 75 -29.05 8.43 2.96
C LYS A 75 -28.31 7.11 3.12
N PRO A 76 -28.33 6.26 2.08
CA PRO A 76 -27.43 5.10 2.04
C PRO A 76 -25.99 5.53 2.24
N LEU A 77 -25.28 4.84 3.12
CA LEU A 77 -23.90 5.13 3.49
C LEU A 77 -22.92 4.61 2.43
N LEU A 78 -23.31 3.58 1.70
CA LEU A 78 -22.53 2.94 0.64
C LEU A 78 -23.33 2.87 -0.66
N SER A 79 -22.64 3.04 -1.79
CA SER A 79 -23.22 2.86 -3.12
C SER A 79 -23.47 1.38 -3.43
N ALA A 80 -24.29 1.10 -4.45
CA ALA A 80 -24.51 -0.26 -4.95
C ALA A 80 -23.19 -0.91 -5.47
N GLU A 81 -22.29 -0.12 -6.08
CA GLU A 81 -20.95 -0.57 -6.45
C GLU A 81 -20.18 -1.05 -5.23
N ALA A 82 -20.15 -0.26 -4.16
CA ALA A 82 -19.43 -0.59 -2.94
C ALA A 82 -19.96 -1.87 -2.28
N VAL A 83 -21.28 -2.07 -2.25
CA VAL A 83 -21.88 -3.30 -1.73
C VAL A 83 -21.52 -4.50 -2.61
N SER A 84 -21.59 -4.36 -3.94
CA SER A 84 -21.19 -5.40 -4.89
C SER A 84 -19.71 -5.77 -4.75
N LEU A 85 -18.86 -4.77 -4.57
CA LEU A 85 -17.43 -4.96 -4.31
C LEU A 85 -17.18 -5.69 -2.99
N ALA A 86 -17.93 -5.37 -1.93
CA ALA A 86 -17.80 -6.04 -0.64
C ALA A 86 -18.17 -7.53 -0.71
N LEU A 87 -19.25 -7.87 -1.40
CA LEU A 87 -19.67 -9.25 -1.63
C LEU A 87 -18.62 -10.01 -2.46
N TRP A 88 -18.07 -9.37 -3.49
CA TRP A 88 -17.00 -9.95 -4.30
C TRP A 88 -15.70 -10.17 -3.51
N LEU A 89 -15.34 -9.23 -2.61
CA LEU A 89 -14.19 -9.37 -1.71
C LEU A 89 -14.37 -10.48 -0.68
N LYS A 90 -15.56 -10.63 -0.09
CA LYS A 90 -15.89 -11.71 0.85
C LYS A 90 -15.52 -13.07 0.28
N GLU A 91 -15.88 -13.35 -0.98
CA GLU A 91 -15.56 -14.61 -1.63
C GLU A 91 -14.05 -14.87 -1.80
N ARG A 92 -13.20 -13.82 -1.68
CA ARG A 92 -11.75 -13.88 -1.97
C ARG A 92 -10.86 -13.68 -0.76
N CYS A 93 -11.35 -13.04 0.30
CA CYS A 93 -10.51 -12.65 1.42
C CYS A 93 -10.74 -13.47 2.70
N PHE A 94 -11.58 -14.54 2.64
CA PHE A 94 -11.88 -15.39 3.79
C PHE A 94 -12.25 -14.60 5.05
N CYS A 95 -13.19 -13.68 4.92
CA CYS A 95 -13.62 -12.76 5.97
C CYS A 95 -15.15 -12.55 5.92
N THR A 96 -15.69 -11.78 6.85
CA THR A 96 -17.13 -11.51 6.90
C THR A 96 -17.53 -10.41 5.92
N THR A 97 -18.82 -10.40 5.50
CA THR A 97 -19.37 -9.33 4.64
C THR A 97 -19.19 -7.96 5.30
N TYR A 98 -19.44 -7.88 6.61
CA TYR A 98 -19.32 -6.62 7.34
C TYR A 98 -17.87 -6.09 7.37
N GLU A 99 -16.87 -6.97 7.51
CA GLU A 99 -15.46 -6.56 7.44
C GLU A 99 -15.12 -5.96 6.07
N CYS A 100 -15.65 -6.53 4.98
CA CYS A 100 -15.45 -5.97 3.63
C CYS A 100 -16.13 -4.61 3.46
N LEU A 101 -17.38 -4.47 3.88
CA LEU A 101 -18.10 -3.19 3.83
C LEU A 101 -17.40 -2.10 4.65
N ARG A 102 -16.82 -2.50 5.76
CA ARG A 102 -16.08 -1.59 6.65
C ARG A 102 -14.82 -0.99 6.03
N LEU A 103 -14.21 -1.64 5.03
CA LEU A 103 -13.07 -1.09 4.28
C LEU A 103 -13.42 0.20 3.54
N MET A 104 -14.68 0.33 3.10
CA MET A 104 -15.16 1.43 2.26
C MET A 104 -15.64 2.63 3.07
N LEU A 105 -15.59 2.52 4.40
CA LEU A 105 -16.02 3.56 5.33
C LEU A 105 -14.83 4.13 6.10
N PRO A 106 -14.77 5.44 6.32
CA PRO A 106 -13.75 6.01 7.18
C PRO A 106 -13.88 5.48 8.60
N ARG A 107 -12.76 5.27 9.28
CA ARG A 107 -12.77 4.90 10.69
C ARG A 107 -13.40 6.01 11.51
N GLY A 108 -14.36 5.67 12.37
CA GLY A 108 -15.03 6.64 13.24
C GLY A 108 -16.26 7.31 12.63
N ILE A 109 -16.74 6.86 11.46
CA ILE A 109 -18.00 7.34 10.90
C ILE A 109 -19.14 7.18 11.94
N GLY A 110 -19.94 8.22 12.13
CA GLY A 110 -20.99 8.26 13.17
C GLY A 110 -20.50 8.47 14.61
N LYS A 111 -19.17 8.52 14.87
CA LYS A 111 -18.57 8.77 16.19
C LYS A 111 -17.71 10.03 16.26
N VAL A 112 -17.31 10.57 15.12
CA VAL A 112 -16.52 11.80 15.05
C VAL A 112 -17.47 12.96 14.80
N SER A 113 -17.48 13.94 15.71
CA SER A 113 -18.22 15.18 15.50
C SER A 113 -17.64 15.94 14.30
N ASP A 114 -18.54 16.45 13.46
CA ASP A 114 -18.16 17.33 12.38
C ASP A 114 -17.50 18.60 12.95
N ALA A 115 -16.46 19.09 12.30
CA ALA A 115 -15.91 20.38 12.68
C ALA A 115 -16.93 21.44 12.27
N SER A 116 -17.52 22.10 13.24
CA SER A 116 -18.38 23.27 13.02
C SER A 116 -17.62 24.54 13.37
N ALA A 117 -17.69 25.52 12.49
CA ALA A 117 -17.30 26.87 12.80
C ALA A 117 -18.56 27.71 12.96
N LYS A 118 -18.58 28.57 13.98
CA LYS A 118 -19.62 29.59 14.12
C LYS A 118 -19.42 30.63 13.04
N VAL A 119 -20.40 30.78 12.17
CA VAL A 119 -20.41 31.71 11.05
C VAL A 119 -21.47 32.76 11.30
N ALA A 120 -21.12 34.02 11.10
CA ALA A 120 -22.05 35.13 11.18
C ALA A 120 -22.48 35.60 9.79
N THR A 121 -23.76 35.93 9.64
CA THR A 121 -24.33 36.58 8.45
C THR A 121 -25.21 37.73 8.86
N LEU A 122 -25.32 38.77 8.00
CA LEU A 122 -26.23 39.88 8.21
C LEU A 122 -27.69 39.44 8.06
N LEU A 123 -28.53 39.96 8.91
CA LEU A 123 -29.98 39.76 8.81
C LEU A 123 -30.68 40.85 7.99
N THR A 124 -30.01 41.97 7.69
CA THR A 124 -30.50 43.04 6.84
C THR A 124 -29.57 43.29 5.65
N THR A 125 -30.15 43.65 4.52
CA THR A 125 -29.41 44.03 3.31
C THR A 125 -29.36 45.54 3.12
N ASN A 126 -29.99 46.33 4.01
CA ASN A 126 -30.09 47.79 3.89
C ASN A 126 -29.42 48.46 5.09
N GLU A 127 -28.44 49.30 4.84
CA GLU A 127 -27.71 50.04 5.89
C GLU A 127 -28.61 50.99 6.71
N ASN A 128 -29.73 51.45 6.14
CA ASN A 128 -30.66 52.35 6.84
C ASN A 128 -31.47 51.66 7.95
N ASP A 129 -31.53 50.34 7.94
CA ASP A 129 -32.26 49.55 8.94
C ASP A 129 -31.40 49.15 10.14
N LEU A 130 -30.16 49.62 10.15
CA LEU A 130 -29.23 49.30 11.22
C LEU A 130 -29.41 50.24 12.44
N PRO A 131 -29.33 49.71 13.69
CA PRO A 131 -29.32 50.53 14.91
C PRO A 131 -28.05 51.35 14.97
N LYS A 132 -27.97 52.33 15.90
CA LYS A 132 -26.70 53.03 16.18
C LYS A 132 -25.62 52.04 16.63
N LEU A 133 -24.57 51.89 15.81
CA LEU A 133 -23.46 50.96 16.03
C LEU A 133 -22.24 51.75 16.54
N THR A 134 -21.49 51.11 17.43
CA THR A 134 -20.15 51.55 17.80
C THR A 134 -19.18 51.36 16.63
N GLN A 135 -18.02 52.04 16.63
CA GLN A 135 -17.04 51.93 15.56
C GLN A 135 -16.53 50.49 15.34
N LYS A 136 -16.40 49.70 16.42
CA LYS A 136 -16.04 48.27 16.35
C LYS A 136 -17.16 47.40 15.79
N GLN A 137 -18.41 47.71 16.10
CA GLN A 137 -19.56 47.00 15.54
C GLN A 137 -19.75 47.35 14.07
N LYS A 138 -19.50 48.59 13.69
CA LYS A 138 -19.57 49.06 12.29
C LYS A 138 -18.57 48.31 11.43
N SER A 139 -17.30 48.19 11.85
CA SER A 139 -16.28 47.44 11.08
C SER A 139 -16.66 45.98 10.83
N VAL A 140 -17.37 45.31 11.77
CA VAL A 140 -17.89 43.94 11.58
C VAL A 140 -19.00 43.93 10.54
N VAL A 141 -19.90 44.88 10.61
CA VAL A 141 -21.03 45.00 9.68
C VAL A 141 -20.55 45.32 8.27
N ASP A 142 -19.63 46.28 8.13
CA ASP A 142 -19.00 46.63 6.84
C ASP A 142 -18.34 45.40 6.20
N LEU A 143 -17.56 44.63 6.96
CA LEU A 143 -16.96 43.39 6.48
C LEU A 143 -18.04 42.40 5.98
N LEU A 144 -19.12 42.22 6.74
CA LEU A 144 -20.19 41.28 6.36
C LEU A 144 -21.03 41.76 5.18
N PHE A 145 -21.09 43.06 4.90
CA PHE A 145 -21.65 43.58 3.65
C PHE A 145 -20.83 43.19 2.43
N ASP A 146 -19.47 43.20 2.58
CA ASP A 146 -18.55 42.87 1.49
C ASP A 146 -18.53 41.37 1.18
N VAL A 147 -18.54 40.49 2.22
CA VAL A 147 -18.33 39.05 2.05
C VAL A 147 -19.57 38.18 2.32
N ASN A 148 -20.71 38.78 2.66
CA ASN A 148 -22.00 38.17 3.06
C ASN A 148 -21.94 37.26 4.30
N THR A 149 -20.92 36.39 4.41
CA THR A 149 -20.74 35.47 5.55
C THR A 149 -19.27 35.34 5.90
N ALA A 150 -18.94 35.36 7.18
CA ALA A 150 -17.58 35.07 7.66
C ALA A 150 -17.62 34.31 8.99
N SER A 151 -16.59 33.52 9.30
CA SER A 151 -16.48 32.84 10.58
C SER A 151 -16.24 33.85 11.72
N VAL A 152 -16.70 33.53 12.93
CA VAL A 152 -16.50 34.37 14.11
C VAL A 152 -15.01 34.60 14.37
N SER A 153 -14.14 33.61 14.09
CA SER A 153 -12.69 33.76 14.23
C SER A 153 -12.09 34.72 13.20
N GLU A 154 -12.48 34.61 11.93
CA GLU A 154 -12.04 35.54 10.86
C GLU A 154 -12.48 36.97 11.14
N ILE A 155 -13.72 37.16 11.58
CA ILE A 155 -14.22 38.50 11.95
C ILE A 155 -13.41 39.08 13.13
N CYS A 156 -13.10 38.27 14.14
CA CYS A 156 -12.30 38.72 15.28
C CYS A 156 -10.89 39.17 14.85
N GLU A 157 -10.28 38.40 13.95
CA GLU A 157 -8.92 38.67 13.45
C GLU A 157 -8.90 39.89 12.52
N PHE A 158 -9.79 39.90 11.53
CA PHE A 158 -9.82 40.97 10.49
C PHE A 158 -10.23 42.32 11.04
N CYS A 159 -11.25 42.36 11.92
CA CYS A 159 -11.76 43.59 12.51
C CYS A 159 -11.07 43.95 13.83
N ASN A 160 -10.14 43.12 14.32
CA ASN A 160 -9.47 43.28 15.62
C ASN A 160 -10.48 43.50 16.76
N VAL A 161 -11.50 42.65 16.85
CA VAL A 161 -12.58 42.69 17.85
C VAL A 161 -12.68 41.39 18.64
N GLY A 162 -13.17 41.49 19.87
CA GLY A 162 -13.46 40.31 20.65
C GLY A 162 -14.81 39.67 20.30
N VAL A 163 -14.97 38.37 20.59
CA VAL A 163 -16.22 37.61 20.37
C VAL A 163 -17.45 38.26 21.01
N SER A 164 -17.28 39.02 22.10
CA SER A 164 -18.33 39.77 22.77
C SER A 164 -19.01 40.82 21.86
N VAL A 165 -18.27 41.46 20.95
CA VAL A 165 -18.81 42.43 20.00
C VAL A 165 -19.76 41.74 19.01
N ILE A 166 -19.37 40.58 18.55
CA ILE A 166 -20.16 39.77 17.58
C ILE A 166 -21.43 39.25 18.25
N LYS A 167 -21.33 38.72 19.49
CA LYS A 167 -22.50 38.29 20.28
C LYS A 167 -23.47 39.45 20.58
N ASN A 168 -22.96 40.66 20.78
CA ASN A 168 -23.82 41.81 20.98
C ASN A 168 -24.58 42.19 19.70
N LEU A 169 -23.94 42.10 18.53
CA LEU A 169 -24.60 42.32 17.24
C LEU A 169 -25.71 41.29 17.00
N GLU A 170 -25.48 40.03 17.39
CA GLU A 170 -26.53 38.99 17.35
C GLU A 170 -27.69 39.32 18.29
N LYS A 171 -27.39 39.73 19.52
CA LYS A 171 -28.41 40.15 20.52
C LYS A 171 -29.25 41.35 20.04
N TYR A 172 -28.66 42.24 19.26
CA TYR A 172 -29.38 43.37 18.66
C TYR A 172 -30.12 43.01 17.36
N GLY A 173 -30.08 41.74 16.93
CA GLY A 173 -30.76 41.28 15.71
C GLY A 173 -30.14 41.80 14.43
N VAL A 174 -28.89 42.25 14.44
CA VAL A 174 -28.15 42.74 13.27
C VAL A 174 -27.56 41.61 12.46
N ILE A 175 -27.07 40.58 13.15
CA ILE A 175 -26.47 39.38 12.54
C ILE A 175 -27.11 38.13 13.13
N SER A 176 -27.03 37.01 12.39
CA SER A 176 -27.34 35.66 12.88
C SER A 176 -26.06 34.85 12.95
N ILE A 177 -25.84 34.16 14.07
CA ILE A 177 -24.73 33.22 14.23
C ILE A 177 -25.30 31.81 14.18
N TYR A 178 -24.77 30.99 13.28
CA TYR A 178 -25.14 29.58 13.13
C TYR A 178 -23.89 28.71 12.97
N ASP A 179 -24.01 27.43 13.33
CA ASP A 179 -22.95 26.46 13.14
C ASP A 179 -22.94 26.00 11.68
N LYS A 180 -21.83 26.26 10.99
CA LYS A 180 -21.57 25.79 9.62
C LYS A 180 -20.52 24.71 9.65
N GLU A 181 -20.82 23.56 9.04
CA GLU A 181 -19.85 22.51 8.86
C GLU A 181 -18.63 23.05 8.08
N VAL A 182 -17.42 22.94 8.66
CA VAL A 182 -16.16 23.32 8.02
C VAL A 182 -15.34 22.06 7.83
N LEU A 183 -15.12 21.68 6.58
CA LEU A 183 -14.25 20.58 6.23
C LEU A 183 -12.79 21.00 6.39
N ARG A 184 -12.04 20.25 7.19
CA ARG A 184 -10.60 20.46 7.39
C ARG A 184 -9.88 20.08 6.10
N ASN A 185 -9.07 20.98 5.56
CA ASN A 185 -8.20 20.70 4.43
C ASN A 185 -6.76 20.94 4.89
N PRO A 186 -5.96 19.89 5.12
CA PRO A 186 -4.59 20.04 5.61
C PRO A 186 -3.66 20.74 4.60
N TYR A 187 -4.09 20.91 3.34
CA TYR A 187 -3.30 21.48 2.23
C TYR A 187 -3.86 22.82 1.71
N LYS A 188 -4.75 23.48 2.46
CA LYS A 188 -5.46 24.72 2.04
C LYS A 188 -4.53 25.88 1.64
N ASN A 189 -3.29 25.90 2.13
CA ASN A 189 -2.34 27.01 1.93
C ASN A 189 -1.40 26.83 0.72
N VAL A 190 -1.61 25.80 -0.12
CA VAL A 190 -0.78 25.61 -1.32
C VAL A 190 -1.32 26.54 -2.43
N GLN A 191 -0.50 27.50 -2.85
CA GLN A 191 -0.87 28.39 -3.97
C GLN A 191 -0.94 27.58 -5.27
N ILE A 192 -2.05 27.74 -6.00
CA ILE A 192 -2.21 27.16 -7.34
C ILE A 192 -1.28 27.93 -8.27
N THR A 193 -0.41 27.24 -8.97
CA THR A 193 0.41 27.81 -10.04
C THR A 193 -0.29 27.61 -11.37
N GLU A 194 -0.09 28.52 -12.32
CA GLU A 194 -0.63 28.36 -13.68
C GLU A 194 -0.21 27.01 -14.26
N ASN A 195 -1.17 26.32 -14.83
CA ASN A 195 -0.94 25.04 -15.50
C ASN A 195 -0.03 25.26 -16.71
N LYS A 196 1.25 24.91 -16.59
CA LYS A 196 2.10 24.79 -17.76
C LYS A 196 1.62 23.56 -18.55
N ASP A 197 1.42 23.75 -19.86
CA ASP A 197 1.16 22.62 -20.74
C ASP A 197 2.31 21.61 -20.65
N ILE A 198 1.95 20.35 -20.53
CA ILE A 198 2.91 19.25 -20.48
C ILE A 198 3.24 18.90 -21.93
N GLU A 199 4.47 19.16 -22.34
CA GLU A 199 4.99 18.70 -23.62
C GLU A 199 5.42 17.24 -23.48
N LEU A 200 4.85 16.39 -24.35
CA LEU A 200 5.13 14.96 -24.37
C LEU A 200 6.12 14.63 -25.47
N SER A 201 7.10 13.76 -25.18
CA SER A 201 7.94 13.17 -26.22
C SER A 201 7.14 12.28 -27.16
N PRO A 202 7.67 11.90 -28.35
CA PRO A 202 6.93 11.03 -29.27
C PRO A 202 6.43 9.73 -28.64
N GLN A 203 7.26 9.03 -27.85
CA GLN A 203 6.85 7.80 -27.17
C GLN A 203 5.79 8.06 -26.09
N GLN A 204 5.90 9.15 -25.35
CA GLN A 204 4.91 9.55 -24.36
C GLN A 204 3.58 9.92 -25.03
N MET A 205 3.63 10.60 -26.20
CA MET A 205 2.44 10.97 -26.96
C MET A 205 1.72 9.73 -27.50
N GLU A 206 2.45 8.74 -27.99
CA GLU A 206 1.88 7.47 -28.45
C GLU A 206 1.17 6.74 -27.29
N ALA A 207 1.81 6.64 -26.13
CA ALA A 207 1.22 6.05 -24.94
C ALA A 207 -0.01 6.82 -24.46
N TYR A 208 0.07 8.17 -24.44
CA TYR A 208 -1.06 9.02 -24.10
C TYR A 208 -2.25 8.81 -25.05
N THR A 209 -1.99 8.78 -26.37
CA THR A 209 -3.03 8.59 -27.39
C THR A 209 -3.72 7.23 -27.21
N THR A 210 -2.93 6.18 -26.98
CA THR A 210 -3.45 4.83 -26.76
C THR A 210 -4.38 4.77 -25.55
N TYR A 211 -3.93 5.28 -24.40
CA TYR A 211 -4.73 5.25 -23.18
C TYR A 211 -5.87 6.27 -23.19
N SER A 212 -5.73 7.39 -23.88
CA SER A 212 -6.81 8.36 -24.07
C SER A 212 -7.98 7.75 -24.86
N ASN A 213 -7.68 6.97 -25.90
CA ASN A 213 -8.70 6.24 -26.67
C ASN A 213 -9.42 5.19 -25.79
N MET A 214 -8.69 4.51 -24.90
CA MET A 214 -9.30 3.59 -23.93
C MET A 214 -10.20 4.33 -22.94
N LEU A 215 -9.78 5.51 -22.45
CA LEU A 215 -10.53 6.34 -21.53
C LEU A 215 -11.84 6.87 -22.16
N ASP A 216 -11.80 7.25 -23.43
CA ASP A 216 -12.97 7.71 -24.20
C ASP A 216 -13.92 6.55 -24.59
N GLY A 217 -13.43 5.29 -24.55
CA GLY A 217 -14.18 4.08 -24.93
C GLY A 217 -14.76 3.32 -23.73
N GLU A 218 -14.64 1.99 -23.78
CA GLU A 218 -15.17 1.06 -22.74
C GLU A 218 -14.19 0.84 -21.56
N GLY A 219 -13.14 1.65 -21.47
CA GLY A 219 -12.09 1.48 -20.45
C GLY A 219 -11.16 0.30 -20.72
N GLY A 220 -10.71 -0.34 -19.65
CA GLY A 220 -9.83 -1.51 -19.74
C GLY A 220 -8.64 -1.39 -18.82
N THR A 221 -7.63 -2.26 -19.02
CA THR A 221 -6.42 -2.27 -18.18
C THR A 221 -5.19 -2.04 -19.05
N GLY A 222 -4.35 -1.07 -18.66
CA GLY A 222 -3.10 -0.73 -19.30
C GLY A 222 -1.89 -0.89 -18.40
N LEU A 223 -0.74 -1.17 -18.99
CA LEU A 223 0.57 -1.15 -18.35
C LEU A 223 1.48 -0.17 -19.08
N LEU A 224 1.84 0.93 -18.42
CA LEU A 224 2.85 1.87 -18.89
C LEU A 224 4.20 1.45 -18.29
N PHE A 225 4.95 0.67 -19.04
CA PHE A 225 6.31 0.25 -18.69
C PHE A 225 7.30 1.29 -19.17
N GLY A 226 8.13 1.83 -18.30
CA GLY A 226 9.10 2.84 -18.72
C GLY A 226 10.29 2.90 -17.78
N VAL A 227 11.48 3.02 -18.35
CA VAL A 227 12.72 3.16 -17.57
C VAL A 227 12.62 4.29 -16.52
N THR A 228 13.42 4.21 -15.48
CA THR A 228 13.46 5.26 -14.46
C THR A 228 13.79 6.61 -15.09
N GLY A 229 12.96 7.63 -14.83
CA GLY A 229 13.13 8.97 -15.44
C GLY A 229 12.58 9.09 -16.87
N SER A 230 11.78 8.15 -17.38
CA SER A 230 11.15 8.23 -18.72
C SER A 230 9.94 9.18 -18.79
N GLY A 231 9.56 9.82 -17.68
CA GLY A 231 8.43 10.76 -17.65
C GLY A 231 7.04 10.10 -17.62
N LYS A 232 6.90 8.90 -17.07
CA LYS A 232 5.60 8.23 -16.84
C LYS A 232 4.57 9.15 -16.17
N THR A 233 5.02 9.94 -15.20
CA THR A 233 4.19 10.92 -14.48
C THR A 233 3.57 11.95 -15.42
N GLN A 234 4.28 12.42 -16.44
CA GLN A 234 3.77 13.38 -17.40
C GLN A 234 2.63 12.79 -18.22
N VAL A 235 2.77 11.52 -18.65
CA VAL A 235 1.72 10.81 -19.40
C VAL A 235 0.44 10.70 -18.55
N TYR A 236 0.56 10.25 -17.30
CA TYR A 236 -0.63 10.07 -16.50
C TYR A 236 -1.23 11.41 -16.01
N LEU A 237 -0.46 12.48 -15.81
CA LEU A 237 -1.03 13.82 -15.53
C LEU A 237 -1.88 14.32 -16.71
N LYS A 238 -1.43 14.15 -17.96
CA LYS A 238 -2.23 14.46 -19.15
C LYS A 238 -3.52 13.61 -19.23
N LEU A 239 -3.47 12.33 -18.84
CA LEU A 239 -4.65 11.48 -18.77
C LEU A 239 -5.63 11.92 -17.67
N ILE A 240 -5.13 12.44 -16.54
CA ILE A 240 -5.96 13.05 -15.50
C ILE A 240 -6.67 14.28 -16.05
N ASP A 241 -5.94 15.17 -16.75
CA ASP A 241 -6.54 16.35 -17.39
C ASP A 241 -7.68 15.94 -18.32
N LYS A 242 -7.44 14.97 -19.19
CA LYS A 242 -8.44 14.41 -20.13
C LYS A 242 -9.65 13.80 -19.40
N ALA A 243 -9.42 13.07 -18.31
CA ALA A 243 -10.50 12.50 -17.50
C ALA A 243 -11.38 13.60 -16.89
N LEU A 244 -10.77 14.68 -16.39
CA LEU A 244 -11.50 15.82 -15.83
C LEU A 244 -12.27 16.59 -16.90
N GLU A 245 -11.72 16.76 -18.11
CA GLU A 245 -12.44 17.33 -19.27
C GLU A 245 -13.68 16.53 -19.60
N ASN A 246 -13.59 15.20 -19.53
CA ASN A 246 -14.72 14.27 -19.71
C ASN A 246 -15.63 14.19 -18.47
N GLN A 247 -15.45 15.08 -17.48
CA GLN A 247 -16.18 15.10 -16.21
C GLN A 247 -16.10 13.78 -15.42
N LYS A 248 -15.03 13.01 -15.60
CA LYS A 248 -14.76 11.76 -14.88
C LYS A 248 -13.94 12.01 -13.63
N ASP A 249 -14.19 11.20 -12.63
CA ASP A 249 -13.45 11.19 -11.37
C ASP A 249 -12.23 10.26 -11.49
N VAL A 250 -11.17 10.57 -10.73
CA VAL A 250 -9.88 9.89 -10.84
C VAL A 250 -9.39 9.42 -9.46
N ILE A 251 -8.83 8.22 -9.42
CA ILE A 251 -8.06 7.72 -8.26
C ILE A 251 -6.61 7.56 -8.67
N VAL A 252 -5.69 8.13 -7.87
CA VAL A 252 -4.25 7.95 -8.02
C VAL A 252 -3.72 7.21 -6.80
N LEU A 253 -3.26 5.99 -7.02
CA LEU A 253 -2.69 5.13 -6.00
C LEU A 253 -1.17 5.25 -6.04
N VAL A 254 -0.56 5.60 -4.91
CA VAL A 254 0.89 5.69 -4.76
C VAL A 254 1.33 4.88 -3.53
N PRO A 255 2.55 4.34 -3.52
CA PRO A 255 3.10 3.69 -2.33
C PRO A 255 3.15 4.65 -1.13
N GLU A 256 3.01 4.13 0.10
CA GLU A 256 3.03 4.98 1.32
C GLU A 256 4.28 5.88 1.39
N ILE A 257 5.42 5.36 0.99
CA ILE A 257 6.71 6.07 1.02
C ILE A 257 6.77 7.17 -0.05
N SER A 258 6.08 7.00 -1.18
CA SER A 258 6.05 7.97 -2.28
C SER A 258 5.03 9.10 -2.06
N LEU A 259 4.15 8.96 -1.06
CA LEU A 259 3.16 9.99 -0.72
C LEU A 259 3.79 11.11 0.13
N THR A 260 4.78 11.78 -0.43
CA THR A 260 5.46 12.90 0.21
C THR A 260 4.71 14.22 0.01
N PRO A 261 4.91 15.24 0.86
CA PRO A 261 4.34 16.55 0.66
C PRO A 261 4.73 17.19 -0.68
N GLN A 262 5.94 16.89 -1.19
CA GLN A 262 6.38 17.35 -2.51
C GLN A 262 5.55 16.70 -3.62
N ALA A 263 5.32 15.38 -3.57
CA ALA A 263 4.45 14.69 -4.53
C ALA A 263 3.02 15.24 -4.46
N LEU A 264 2.47 15.42 -3.26
CA LEU A 264 1.14 16.02 -3.06
C LEU A 264 1.07 17.47 -3.55
N SER A 265 2.15 18.25 -3.36
CA SER A 265 2.24 19.62 -3.82
C SER A 265 2.08 19.74 -5.35
N ILE A 266 2.60 18.77 -6.13
CA ILE A 266 2.43 18.75 -7.60
C ILE A 266 0.93 18.69 -7.95
N PHE A 267 0.18 17.83 -7.28
CA PHE A 267 -1.26 17.69 -7.53
C PHE A 267 -2.05 18.91 -7.03
N HIS A 268 -1.75 19.40 -5.83
CA HIS A 268 -2.45 20.58 -5.30
C HIS A 268 -2.13 21.86 -6.09
N LYS A 269 -0.89 22.05 -6.56
CA LYS A 269 -0.53 23.17 -7.42
C LYS A 269 -1.26 23.15 -8.75
N ARG A 270 -1.52 21.92 -9.31
CA ARG A 270 -2.16 21.76 -10.61
C ARG A 270 -3.69 21.76 -10.52
N TYR A 271 -4.26 21.11 -9.52
CA TYR A 271 -5.71 20.82 -9.47
C TYR A 271 -6.44 21.49 -8.29
N GLY A 272 -5.71 22.11 -7.37
CA GLY A 272 -6.27 22.87 -6.24
C GLY A 272 -7.21 22.02 -5.38
N ASP A 273 -8.39 22.60 -5.08
CA ASP A 273 -9.41 21.98 -4.24
C ASP A 273 -10.10 20.75 -4.84
N LYS A 274 -9.83 20.43 -6.11
CA LYS A 274 -10.36 19.20 -6.72
C LYS A 274 -9.67 17.93 -6.20
N VAL A 275 -8.59 18.06 -5.41
CA VAL A 275 -7.81 16.94 -4.86
C VAL A 275 -8.23 16.65 -3.42
N ALA A 276 -8.54 15.38 -3.13
CA ALA A 276 -8.64 14.84 -1.78
C ALA A 276 -7.52 13.83 -1.52
N VAL A 277 -7.05 13.75 -0.29
CA VAL A 277 -5.89 12.91 0.07
C VAL A 277 -6.31 11.83 1.06
N PHE A 278 -5.96 10.55 0.76
CA PHE A 278 -6.33 9.40 1.59
C PHE A 278 -5.09 8.61 2.01
N HIS A 279 -4.63 8.81 3.26
CA HIS A 279 -3.49 8.05 3.80
C HIS A 279 -3.59 7.82 5.32
N SER A 280 -2.71 6.96 5.83
CA SER A 280 -2.68 6.54 7.24
C SER A 280 -2.29 7.67 8.20
N GLY A 281 -1.56 8.68 7.76
CA GLY A 281 -1.11 9.81 8.57
C GLY A 281 -2.17 10.86 8.91
N LEU A 282 -3.33 10.85 8.24
CA LEU A 282 -4.42 11.76 8.56
C LEU A 282 -5.09 11.39 9.89
N SER A 283 -5.49 12.39 10.68
CA SER A 283 -6.34 12.21 11.85
C SER A 283 -7.74 11.66 11.47
N LEU A 284 -8.48 11.15 12.43
CA LEU A 284 -9.83 10.62 12.18
C LEU A 284 -10.78 11.69 11.59
N GLY A 285 -10.65 12.94 12.08
CA GLY A 285 -11.44 14.06 11.57
C GLY A 285 -11.09 14.42 10.13
N GLU A 286 -9.80 14.59 9.82
CA GLU A 286 -9.32 14.86 8.46
C GLU A 286 -9.74 13.77 7.47
N ARG A 287 -9.64 12.50 7.86
CA ARG A 287 -10.10 11.38 6.99
C ARG A 287 -11.60 11.46 6.70
N ASN A 288 -12.41 11.79 7.70
CA ASN A 288 -13.86 11.93 7.53
C ASN A 288 -14.18 13.11 6.62
N ASP A 289 -13.47 14.23 6.78
CA ASP A 289 -13.66 15.43 5.97
C ASP A 289 -13.23 15.22 4.51
N GLU A 290 -12.08 14.57 4.27
CA GLU A 290 -11.64 14.20 2.91
C GLU A 290 -12.58 13.17 2.25
N TYR A 291 -13.08 12.19 3.01
CA TYR A 291 -14.10 11.26 2.54
C TYR A 291 -15.37 12.00 2.10
N LYS A 292 -15.87 12.93 2.91
CA LYS A 292 -17.05 13.76 2.57
C LYS A 292 -16.81 14.66 1.38
N ARG A 293 -15.60 15.18 1.18
CA ARG A 293 -15.25 15.96 -0.01
C ARG A 293 -15.37 15.13 -1.28
N ALA A 294 -14.88 13.89 -1.24
CA ALA A 294 -14.99 12.94 -2.35
C ALA A 294 -16.46 12.52 -2.57
N ASP A 295 -17.17 12.11 -1.52
CA ASP A 295 -18.56 11.65 -1.58
C ASP A 295 -19.54 12.74 -2.07
N ARG A 296 -19.30 14.01 -1.71
CA ARG A 296 -20.12 15.14 -2.15
C ARG A 296 -19.72 15.70 -3.53
N GLY A 297 -18.76 15.07 -4.21
CA GLY A 297 -18.25 15.47 -5.53
C GLY A 297 -17.48 16.80 -5.53
N LYS A 298 -17.07 17.32 -4.36
CA LYS A 298 -16.22 18.50 -4.25
C LYS A 298 -14.77 18.21 -4.68
N ALA A 299 -14.28 17.02 -4.37
CA ALA A 299 -13.04 16.50 -4.91
C ALA A 299 -13.32 15.56 -6.08
N LYS A 300 -12.58 15.72 -7.17
CA LYS A 300 -12.67 14.93 -8.40
C LYS A 300 -11.49 13.98 -8.56
N ILE A 301 -10.42 14.24 -7.84
CA ILE A 301 -9.21 13.43 -7.79
C ILE A 301 -9.01 12.98 -6.35
N VAL A 302 -8.87 11.68 -6.14
CA VAL A 302 -8.42 11.14 -4.85
C VAL A 302 -7.02 10.57 -5.05
N ILE A 303 -6.04 11.15 -4.36
CA ILE A 303 -4.69 10.61 -4.29
C ILE A 303 -4.46 9.95 -2.94
N GLY A 304 -3.83 8.79 -2.94
CA GLY A 304 -3.57 8.13 -1.67
C GLY A 304 -2.90 6.78 -1.79
N THR A 305 -2.76 6.14 -0.64
CA THR A 305 -2.15 4.82 -0.54
C THR A 305 -3.18 3.72 -0.85
N ARG A 306 -2.82 2.48 -0.63
CA ARG A 306 -3.65 1.28 -0.86
C ARG A 306 -5.16 1.47 -0.60
N SER A 307 -5.52 2.11 0.52
CA SER A 307 -6.92 2.29 0.92
C SER A 307 -7.70 3.31 0.07
N ALA A 308 -7.02 4.16 -0.68
CA ALA A 308 -7.67 5.14 -1.55
C ALA A 308 -8.48 4.49 -2.69
N VAL A 309 -8.19 3.22 -3.01
CA VAL A 309 -8.98 2.45 -3.98
C VAL A 309 -10.46 2.33 -3.60
N PHE A 310 -10.82 2.55 -2.33
CA PHE A 310 -12.20 2.54 -1.84
C PHE A 310 -12.86 3.92 -1.78
N ALA A 311 -12.23 4.94 -2.34
CA ALA A 311 -12.79 6.30 -2.32
C ALA A 311 -14.21 6.36 -2.93
N PRO A 312 -15.14 7.11 -2.31
CA PRO A 312 -16.57 7.16 -2.70
C PRO A 312 -16.81 8.11 -3.88
N LEU A 313 -16.13 7.87 -4.99
CA LEU A 313 -16.30 8.64 -6.22
C LEU A 313 -17.47 8.09 -7.03
N HIS A 314 -18.31 9.00 -7.61
CA HIS A 314 -19.55 8.61 -8.25
C HIS A 314 -19.45 8.43 -9.78
N ASN A 315 -18.50 9.08 -10.42
CA ASN A 315 -18.30 9.01 -11.88
C ASN A 315 -16.88 8.60 -12.23
N LEU A 316 -16.44 7.47 -11.65
CA LEU A 316 -15.08 6.95 -11.81
C LEU A 316 -14.78 6.65 -13.28
N GLY A 317 -13.72 7.29 -13.85
CA GLY A 317 -13.26 7.08 -15.21
C GLY A 317 -11.82 6.59 -15.31
N LEU A 318 -11.00 6.83 -14.27
CA LEU A 318 -9.58 6.50 -14.31
C LEU A 318 -9.07 6.08 -12.92
N ILE A 319 -8.39 4.96 -12.87
CA ILE A 319 -7.55 4.58 -11.71
C ILE A 319 -6.12 4.46 -12.20
N ILE A 320 -5.19 5.19 -11.58
CA ILE A 320 -3.76 5.09 -11.81
C ILE A 320 -3.14 4.39 -10.61
N MET A 321 -2.27 3.42 -10.86
CA MET A 321 -1.45 2.76 -9.83
C MET A 321 0.02 2.95 -10.19
N ASP A 322 0.67 3.86 -9.49
CA ASP A 322 2.10 4.11 -9.69
C ASP A 322 2.94 3.12 -8.89
N GLU A 323 4.11 2.74 -9.43
CA GLU A 323 4.99 1.69 -8.86
C GLU A 323 4.20 0.42 -8.51
N GLU A 324 3.50 -0.16 -9.49
CA GLU A 324 2.52 -1.24 -9.31
C GLU A 324 3.11 -2.52 -8.68
N GLN A 325 4.43 -2.74 -8.81
CA GLN A 325 5.15 -3.88 -8.23
C GLN A 325 5.27 -3.81 -6.71
N GLU A 326 4.90 -2.67 -6.10
CA GLU A 326 5.06 -2.48 -4.67
C GLU A 326 4.17 -3.43 -3.84
N SER A 327 4.82 -4.16 -2.93
CA SER A 327 4.15 -5.13 -2.07
C SER A 327 3.12 -4.50 -1.12
N THR A 328 3.25 -3.19 -0.84
CA THR A 328 2.34 -2.44 0.03
C THR A 328 0.91 -2.35 -0.50
N TYR A 329 0.67 -2.63 -1.78
CA TYR A 329 -0.66 -2.73 -2.37
C TYR A 329 -1.44 -3.99 -1.97
N LYS A 330 -0.80 -4.98 -1.37
CA LYS A 330 -1.46 -6.12 -0.73
C LYS A 330 -1.74 -5.82 0.75
N SER A 331 -2.96 -6.10 1.23
CA SER A 331 -3.31 -5.98 2.64
C SER A 331 -2.84 -7.20 3.42
N GLU A 332 -2.07 -6.99 4.48
CA GLU A 332 -1.66 -8.05 5.42
C GLU A 332 -2.71 -8.28 6.53
N ARG A 333 -3.61 -7.31 6.73
CA ARG A 333 -4.70 -7.40 7.72
C ARG A 333 -5.99 -7.81 7.06
N THR A 334 -6.81 -8.53 7.78
CA THR A 334 -8.17 -8.92 7.32
C THR A 334 -9.05 -7.68 7.14
N PRO A 335 -9.72 -7.59 6.00
CA PRO A 335 -9.66 -8.40 4.77
C PRO A 335 -8.32 -8.27 4.03
N LYS A 336 -7.72 -9.42 3.64
CA LYS A 336 -6.41 -9.47 2.98
C LYS A 336 -6.55 -9.31 1.45
N TYR A 337 -7.02 -8.15 1.03
CA TYR A 337 -7.25 -7.84 -0.39
C TYR A 337 -5.97 -7.42 -1.12
N ASN A 338 -5.98 -7.59 -2.45
CA ASN A 338 -5.01 -6.98 -3.35
C ASN A 338 -5.65 -5.76 -4.02
N THR A 339 -4.97 -4.61 -3.98
CA THR A 339 -5.48 -3.35 -4.53
C THR A 339 -5.62 -3.40 -6.06
N LYS A 340 -4.76 -4.14 -6.78
CA LYS A 340 -4.90 -4.36 -8.23
C LYS A 340 -6.24 -5.03 -8.56
N ASP A 341 -6.61 -6.05 -7.78
CA ASP A 341 -7.86 -6.78 -8.00
C ASP A 341 -9.07 -5.89 -7.75
N VAL A 342 -9.03 -5.06 -6.69
CA VAL A 342 -10.07 -4.08 -6.38
C VAL A 342 -10.17 -3.02 -7.47
N ALA A 343 -9.05 -2.47 -7.94
CA ALA A 343 -9.01 -1.50 -9.02
C ALA A 343 -9.60 -2.07 -10.32
N ASN A 344 -9.21 -3.30 -10.68
CA ASN A 344 -9.78 -4.01 -11.83
C ASN A 344 -11.30 -4.21 -11.71
N PHE A 345 -11.79 -4.60 -10.53
CA PHE A 345 -13.23 -4.74 -10.29
C PHE A 345 -13.94 -3.42 -10.50
N ARG A 346 -13.44 -2.34 -9.87
CA ARG A 346 -14.06 -1.01 -9.96
C ARG A 346 -14.04 -0.46 -11.37
N CYS A 347 -12.92 -0.59 -12.09
CA CYS A 347 -12.81 -0.14 -13.46
C CYS A 347 -13.74 -0.93 -14.39
N LYS A 348 -13.85 -2.24 -14.21
CA LYS A 348 -14.80 -3.05 -14.98
C LYS A 348 -16.26 -2.67 -14.68
N TYR A 349 -16.60 -2.38 -13.42
CA TYR A 349 -17.94 -1.97 -13.04
C TYR A 349 -18.33 -0.62 -13.66
N ASN A 350 -17.40 0.33 -13.70
CA ASN A 350 -17.62 1.72 -14.15
C ASN A 350 -17.23 1.96 -15.61
N LYS A 351 -16.76 0.94 -16.35
CA LYS A 351 -16.18 1.09 -17.71
C LYS A 351 -15.05 2.13 -17.73
N ALA A 352 -14.18 2.08 -16.73
CA ALA A 352 -13.09 3.00 -16.51
C ALA A 352 -11.74 2.41 -16.96
N LEU A 353 -10.75 3.26 -17.17
CA LEU A 353 -9.38 2.85 -17.43
C LEU A 353 -8.65 2.56 -16.12
N PHE A 354 -8.04 1.38 -15.99
CA PHE A 354 -7.06 1.07 -14.97
C PHE A 354 -5.66 1.11 -15.57
N LEU A 355 -4.87 2.11 -15.21
CA LEU A 355 -3.50 2.29 -15.68
C LEU A 355 -2.50 1.95 -14.58
N MET A 356 -1.70 0.93 -14.78
CA MET A 356 -0.55 0.58 -13.95
C MET A 356 0.71 1.19 -14.55
N THR A 357 1.58 1.77 -13.71
CA THR A 357 2.85 2.33 -14.15
C THR A 357 4.00 1.73 -13.35
N SER A 358 5.10 1.40 -14.02
CA SER A 358 6.30 0.86 -13.37
C SER A 358 7.54 0.99 -14.25
N ALA A 359 8.72 1.04 -13.60
CA ALA A 359 10.01 0.83 -14.26
C ALA A 359 10.45 -0.65 -14.20
N THR A 360 9.89 -1.39 -13.26
CA THR A 360 10.16 -2.81 -13.03
C THR A 360 8.81 -3.50 -12.74
N PRO A 361 7.95 -3.70 -13.75
CA PRO A 361 6.64 -4.31 -13.54
C PRO A 361 6.75 -5.66 -12.83
N SER A 362 5.75 -6.02 -12.03
CA SER A 362 5.70 -7.37 -11.48
C SER A 362 5.61 -8.41 -12.61
N LEU A 363 6.28 -9.56 -12.44
CA LEU A 363 6.32 -10.59 -13.47
C LEU A 363 4.92 -11.04 -13.90
N GLU A 364 3.96 -11.06 -12.96
CA GLU A 364 2.55 -11.37 -13.26
C GLU A 364 1.90 -10.30 -14.14
N THR A 365 2.13 -9.02 -13.85
CA THR A 365 1.57 -7.90 -14.63
C THR A 365 2.17 -7.87 -16.03
N TYR A 366 3.49 -8.02 -16.14
CA TYR A 366 4.17 -8.03 -17.42
C TYR A 366 3.79 -9.25 -18.27
N SER A 367 3.71 -10.44 -17.66
CA SER A 367 3.19 -11.65 -18.31
C SER A 367 1.77 -11.47 -18.86
N ASN A 368 0.88 -10.82 -18.07
CA ASN A 368 -0.48 -10.53 -18.53
C ASN A 368 -0.49 -9.54 -19.70
N ALA A 369 0.41 -8.56 -19.71
CA ALA A 369 0.55 -7.62 -20.81
C ALA A 369 1.06 -8.30 -22.09
N LEU A 370 2.10 -9.15 -21.99
CA LEU A 370 2.60 -9.93 -23.14
C LEU A 370 1.56 -10.91 -23.69
N ASN A 371 0.65 -11.41 -22.87
CA ASN A 371 -0.48 -12.26 -23.26
C ASN A 371 -1.71 -11.46 -23.74
N ASN A 372 -1.58 -10.16 -24.03
CA ASN A 372 -2.63 -9.27 -24.50
C ASN A 372 -3.86 -9.14 -23.57
N LYS A 373 -3.70 -9.44 -22.27
CA LYS A 373 -4.76 -9.17 -21.27
C LYS A 373 -4.77 -7.71 -20.84
N TYR A 374 -3.61 -7.04 -20.94
CA TYR A 374 -3.41 -5.62 -20.67
C TYR A 374 -2.79 -4.95 -21.90
N VAL A 375 -3.15 -3.70 -22.14
CA VAL A 375 -2.54 -2.91 -23.21
C VAL A 375 -1.18 -2.41 -22.72
N LEU A 376 -0.11 -2.82 -23.39
CA LEU A 376 1.27 -2.45 -23.06
C LEU A 376 1.72 -1.24 -23.89
N CYS A 377 2.19 -0.19 -23.21
CA CYS A 377 2.99 0.87 -23.83
C CYS A 377 4.35 0.95 -23.14
N GLU A 378 5.42 1.08 -23.93
CA GLU A 378 6.79 1.12 -23.42
C GLU A 378 7.43 2.49 -23.65
N LEU A 379 8.08 3.03 -22.61
CA LEU A 379 8.91 4.23 -22.67
C LEU A 379 10.37 3.82 -22.46
N THR A 380 11.09 3.61 -23.55
CA THR A 380 12.45 3.06 -23.52
C THR A 380 13.55 4.11 -23.33
N GLN A 381 13.20 5.40 -23.47
CA GLN A 381 14.13 6.51 -23.34
C GLN A 381 13.89 7.31 -22.06
N ARG A 382 14.96 7.77 -21.44
CA ARG A 382 14.86 8.76 -20.36
C ARG A 382 14.46 10.12 -20.94
N PHE A 383 13.78 10.92 -20.12
CA PHE A 383 13.46 12.31 -20.48
C PHE A 383 14.74 13.14 -20.46
N GLY A 384 15.04 13.87 -21.56
CA GLY A 384 16.28 14.60 -21.74
C GLY A 384 17.48 13.70 -22.08
N ASP A 385 18.70 14.26 -21.96
CA ASP A 385 19.96 13.57 -22.31
C ASP A 385 20.58 12.78 -21.14
N ALA A 386 19.81 12.46 -20.10
CA ALA A 386 20.30 11.80 -18.91
C ALA A 386 20.74 10.35 -19.21
N LYS A 387 22.04 10.06 -19.03
CA LYS A 387 22.62 8.72 -19.16
C LYS A 387 22.32 7.84 -17.96
N LEU A 388 22.38 6.53 -18.15
CA LEU A 388 22.37 5.59 -17.04
C LEU A 388 23.64 5.77 -16.20
N PRO A 389 23.55 5.68 -14.85
CA PRO A 389 24.74 5.74 -14.01
C PRO A 389 25.68 4.57 -14.29
N GLN A 390 26.98 4.80 -14.08
CA GLN A 390 27.99 3.74 -14.15
C GLN A 390 27.83 2.83 -12.91
N VAL A 391 27.57 1.56 -13.16
CA VAL A 391 27.44 0.56 -12.07
C VAL A 391 28.73 -0.26 -11.96
N ILE A 392 29.24 -0.35 -10.73
CA ILE A 392 30.44 -1.10 -10.36
C ILE A 392 30.01 -2.21 -9.41
N THR A 393 30.18 -3.48 -9.80
CA THR A 393 29.95 -4.62 -8.91
C THR A 393 31.27 -5.02 -8.24
N VAL A 394 31.26 -5.12 -6.91
CA VAL A 394 32.45 -5.46 -6.10
C VAL A 394 32.29 -6.83 -5.48
N ASP A 395 33.29 -7.69 -5.67
CA ASP A 395 33.39 -9.00 -5.02
C ASP A 395 33.91 -8.89 -3.60
N MET A 396 33.03 -8.97 -2.62
CA MET A 396 33.40 -8.89 -1.20
C MET A 396 34.25 -10.08 -0.72
N LYS A 397 34.26 -11.20 -1.43
CA LYS A 397 35.17 -12.30 -1.14
C LYS A 397 36.61 -11.92 -1.50
N GLN A 398 36.81 -11.25 -2.61
CA GLN A 398 38.12 -10.76 -3.01
C GLN A 398 38.62 -9.67 -2.06
N GLU A 399 37.73 -8.76 -1.63
CA GLU A 399 38.05 -7.77 -0.59
C GLU A 399 38.55 -8.44 0.70
N MET A 400 37.84 -9.45 1.20
CA MET A 400 38.25 -10.20 2.39
C MET A 400 39.59 -10.93 2.21
N LYS A 401 39.85 -11.52 1.03
CA LYS A 401 41.15 -12.16 0.72
C LYS A 401 42.28 -11.15 0.68
N ASN A 402 42.02 -9.94 0.25
CA ASN A 402 42.97 -8.83 0.24
C ASN A 402 43.17 -8.19 1.63
N GLY A 403 42.53 -8.73 2.68
CA GLY A 403 42.68 -8.26 4.08
C GLY A 403 41.64 -7.21 4.50
N ASN A 404 40.75 -6.79 3.62
CA ASN A 404 39.65 -5.86 3.98
C ASN A 404 38.55 -6.60 4.77
N LYS A 405 38.46 -6.33 6.08
CA LYS A 405 37.44 -6.90 6.98
C LYS A 405 36.25 -5.95 7.19
N SER A 406 36.31 -4.76 6.62
CA SER A 406 35.23 -3.76 6.67
C SER A 406 34.03 -4.22 5.84
N PRO A 407 32.79 -3.90 6.25
CA PRO A 407 31.61 -4.06 5.39
C PRO A 407 31.60 -3.10 4.21
N ILE A 408 32.49 -2.12 4.18
CA ILE A 408 32.69 -1.16 3.09
C ILE A 408 33.91 -1.60 2.27
N SER A 409 33.72 -1.84 0.99
CA SER A 409 34.81 -2.19 0.07
C SER A 409 35.76 -1.01 -0.14
N ALA A 410 37.02 -1.31 -0.49
CA ALA A 410 38.00 -0.28 -0.82
C ALA A 410 37.49 0.65 -1.94
N LYS A 411 36.81 0.07 -2.95
CA LYS A 411 36.27 0.86 -4.08
C LYS A 411 35.10 1.77 -3.64
N LEU A 412 34.21 1.29 -2.77
CA LEU A 412 33.12 2.14 -2.27
C LEU A 412 33.68 3.27 -1.38
N LYS A 413 34.67 2.97 -0.55
CA LYS A 413 35.36 3.97 0.28
C LYS A 413 35.98 5.06 -0.59
N GLU A 414 36.78 4.72 -1.59
CA GLU A 414 37.40 5.64 -2.55
C GLU A 414 36.35 6.57 -3.20
N LEU A 415 35.22 6.01 -3.64
CA LEU A 415 34.17 6.78 -4.29
C LEU A 415 33.39 7.68 -3.32
N ILE A 416 33.26 7.29 -2.05
CA ILE A 416 32.66 8.14 -1.01
C ILE A 416 33.58 9.34 -0.79
N GLU A 417 34.90 9.13 -0.63
CA GLU A 417 35.89 10.20 -0.49
C GLU A 417 35.79 11.19 -1.65
N ASP A 418 35.89 10.71 -2.89
CA ASP A 418 35.76 11.54 -4.12
C ASP A 418 34.43 12.34 -4.16
N THR A 419 33.33 11.73 -3.71
CA THR A 419 32.01 12.39 -3.70
C THR A 419 31.96 13.51 -2.64
N LEU A 420 32.45 13.26 -1.44
CA LEU A 420 32.49 14.24 -0.36
C LEU A 420 33.44 15.41 -0.67
N ASP A 421 34.60 15.14 -1.25
CA ASP A 421 35.57 16.17 -1.68
C ASP A 421 34.97 17.11 -2.74
N ASN A 422 34.04 16.62 -3.56
CA ASN A 422 33.30 17.41 -4.53
C ASN A 422 32.02 18.08 -3.96
N ASN A 423 31.83 18.09 -2.64
CA ASN A 423 30.63 18.62 -1.96
C ASN A 423 29.32 18.00 -2.50
N LYS A 424 29.36 16.72 -2.85
CA LYS A 424 28.20 15.95 -3.30
C LYS A 424 27.76 14.98 -2.20
N GLN A 425 26.57 14.41 -2.39
CA GLN A 425 25.92 13.57 -1.40
C GLN A 425 25.94 12.09 -1.80
N VAL A 426 25.90 11.22 -0.79
CA VAL A 426 25.94 9.77 -0.93
C VAL A 426 24.69 9.12 -0.33
N ILE A 427 24.08 8.15 -1.03
CA ILE A 427 23.04 7.30 -0.46
C ILE A 427 23.56 5.86 -0.35
N LEU A 428 23.47 5.27 0.84
CA LEU A 428 23.83 3.88 1.08
C LEU A 428 22.60 3.05 1.45
N LEU A 429 22.28 2.09 0.60
CA LEU A 429 21.22 1.13 0.82
C LEU A 429 21.73 -0.07 1.59
N ILE A 430 21.06 -0.37 2.70
CA ILE A 430 21.27 -1.59 3.46
C ILE A 430 19.93 -2.34 3.50
N ASN A 431 19.84 -3.47 2.87
CA ASN A 431 18.61 -4.25 2.94
C ASN A 431 18.56 -5.01 4.27
N ARG A 432 17.85 -4.43 5.26
CA ARG A 432 17.59 -5.10 6.54
C ARG A 432 16.10 -5.12 6.83
N ARG A 433 15.47 -6.28 6.65
CA ARG A 433 14.30 -6.69 7.43
C ARG A 433 14.59 -8.08 7.99
N GLY A 434 14.79 -8.15 9.33
CA GLY A 434 14.85 -9.39 10.08
C GLY A 434 16.25 -10.00 10.25
N TYR A 435 16.35 -10.90 11.22
CA TYR A 435 17.51 -11.77 11.50
C TYR A 435 17.62 -12.92 10.47
N ASN A 436 17.62 -12.60 9.17
CA ASN A 436 17.80 -13.63 8.15
C ASN A 436 19.26 -14.01 8.07
N THR A 437 19.59 -15.08 8.71
CA THR A 437 20.90 -15.70 8.62
C THR A 437 20.84 -16.81 7.59
N PHE A 438 20.98 -16.47 6.30
CA PHE A 438 21.31 -17.48 5.32
C PHE A 438 22.78 -17.88 5.50
N ILE A 439 23.09 -19.10 5.14
CA ILE A 439 24.44 -19.61 5.21
C ILE A 439 25.05 -19.61 3.82
N ALA A 440 26.22 -18.97 3.73
CA ALA A 440 27.01 -18.93 2.52
C ALA A 440 28.43 -19.40 2.78
N CYS A 441 29.05 -20.01 1.78
CA CYS A 441 30.45 -20.31 1.76
C CYS A 441 31.23 -19.06 1.36
N ASN A 442 32.15 -18.60 2.24
CA ASN A 442 32.98 -17.44 1.94
C ASN A 442 34.03 -17.70 0.85
N ASP A 443 34.36 -18.98 0.59
CA ASP A 443 35.36 -19.34 -0.42
C ASP A 443 34.81 -19.27 -1.84
N CYS A 444 33.57 -19.81 -2.07
CA CYS A 444 32.98 -19.88 -3.39
C CYS A 444 31.69 -19.06 -3.57
N GLY A 445 31.09 -18.57 -2.48
CA GLY A 445 29.82 -17.82 -2.54
C GLY A 445 28.56 -18.70 -2.62
N HIS A 446 28.70 -20.04 -2.53
CA HIS A 446 27.56 -20.95 -2.60
C HIS A 446 26.63 -20.74 -1.41
N VAL A 447 25.35 -20.53 -1.67
CA VAL A 447 24.27 -20.46 -0.67
C VAL A 447 23.53 -21.78 -0.64
N ILE A 448 23.27 -22.31 0.56
CA ILE A 448 22.57 -23.57 0.72
C ILE A 448 21.08 -23.38 0.50
N THR A 449 20.52 -23.99 -0.54
CA THR A 449 19.12 -23.90 -0.93
C THR A 449 18.34 -25.18 -0.64
N CYS A 450 17.00 -25.05 -0.56
CA CYS A 450 16.09 -26.18 -0.41
C CYS A 450 15.98 -26.98 -1.73
N PRO A 451 16.18 -28.30 -1.72
CA PRO A 451 16.06 -29.09 -2.95
C PRO A 451 14.65 -29.12 -3.55
N ASN A 452 13.63 -28.91 -2.72
CA ASN A 452 12.23 -28.96 -3.14
C ASN A 452 11.66 -27.61 -3.61
N CYS A 453 12.17 -26.50 -3.03
CA CYS A 453 11.60 -25.17 -3.22
C CYS A 453 12.56 -24.20 -3.88
N SER A 454 13.83 -24.53 -4.03
CA SER A 454 14.92 -23.69 -4.58
C SER A 454 15.12 -22.33 -3.88
N ILE A 455 14.56 -22.14 -2.69
CA ILE A 455 14.80 -20.97 -1.83
C ILE A 455 15.92 -21.25 -0.84
N SER A 456 16.58 -20.21 -0.31
CA SER A 456 17.61 -20.36 0.71
C SER A 456 17.07 -21.02 1.99
N LEU A 457 17.91 -21.82 2.66
CA LEU A 457 17.56 -22.41 3.95
C LEU A 457 17.97 -21.46 5.09
N THR A 458 17.10 -21.35 6.09
CA THR A 458 17.38 -20.59 7.31
C THR A 458 18.05 -21.47 8.35
N TYR A 459 19.08 -20.93 8.99
CA TYR A 459 19.76 -21.60 10.07
C TYR A 459 19.12 -21.31 11.44
N HIS A 460 18.83 -22.38 12.16
CA HIS A 460 18.35 -22.35 13.53
C HIS A 460 19.45 -22.76 14.50
N SER A 461 19.98 -21.78 15.24
CA SER A 461 21.08 -22.01 16.18
C SER A 461 20.70 -22.93 17.34
N ALA A 462 19.45 -22.93 17.79
CA ALA A 462 18.96 -23.75 18.89
C ALA A 462 19.13 -25.26 18.68
N ASN A 463 19.05 -25.73 17.44
CA ASN A 463 19.16 -27.16 17.10
C ASN A 463 20.21 -27.47 16.04
N ASN A 464 21.02 -26.50 15.63
CA ASN A 464 22.07 -26.60 14.60
C ASN A 464 21.54 -27.18 13.28
N ARG A 465 20.35 -26.71 12.82
CA ARG A 465 19.70 -27.20 11.60
C ARG A 465 19.40 -26.07 10.63
N LEU A 466 19.46 -26.44 9.37
CA LEU A 466 18.95 -25.65 8.23
C LEU A 466 17.51 -26.07 7.96
N VAL A 467 16.59 -25.11 7.86
CA VAL A 467 15.16 -25.36 7.71
C VAL A 467 14.61 -24.58 6.51
N CYS A 468 13.82 -25.25 5.69
CA CYS A 468 12.98 -24.59 4.69
C CYS A 468 11.63 -24.29 5.30
N HIS A 469 11.30 -23.02 5.48
CA HIS A 469 10.01 -22.63 6.04
C HIS A 469 8.83 -22.77 5.05
N TYR A 470 9.09 -23.14 3.79
CA TYR A 470 8.02 -23.45 2.82
C TYR A 470 7.50 -24.87 2.93
N CYS A 471 8.39 -25.85 2.87
CA CYS A 471 8.01 -27.26 2.83
C CYS A 471 8.36 -28.05 4.10
N GLY A 472 9.02 -27.42 5.08
CA GLY A 472 9.47 -28.08 6.31
C GLY A 472 10.73 -28.95 6.13
N TYR A 473 11.37 -28.95 4.94
CA TYR A 473 12.64 -29.67 4.75
C TYR A 473 13.68 -29.21 5.76
N THR A 474 14.34 -30.17 6.42
CA THR A 474 15.39 -29.90 7.39
C THR A 474 16.65 -30.67 7.05
N LYS A 475 17.79 -30.00 7.19
CA LYS A 475 19.12 -30.59 7.03
C LYS A 475 20.01 -30.13 8.19
N LYS A 476 20.90 -31.02 8.67
CA LYS A 476 21.98 -30.61 9.59
C LYS A 476 22.98 -29.73 8.84
N LEU A 477 23.50 -28.71 9.51
CA LEU A 477 24.56 -27.90 8.93
C LEU A 477 25.85 -28.76 8.84
N ASP A 478 26.32 -28.94 7.61
CA ASP A 478 27.63 -29.58 7.36
C ASP A 478 28.72 -28.52 7.56
N ASN A 479 29.85 -28.92 8.12
CA ASN A 479 31.02 -28.04 8.30
C ASN A 479 31.79 -27.82 6.99
N VAL A 480 31.36 -28.43 5.89
CA VAL A 480 32.04 -28.42 4.58
C VAL A 480 31.07 -27.97 3.51
N CYS A 481 31.49 -27.05 2.67
CA CYS A 481 30.68 -26.58 1.54
C CYS A 481 30.38 -27.71 0.55
N PRO A 482 29.12 -27.93 0.18
CA PRO A 482 28.75 -28.98 -0.79
C PRO A 482 29.35 -28.76 -2.17
N GLN A 483 29.61 -27.50 -2.56
CA GLN A 483 30.12 -27.14 -3.87
C GLN A 483 31.65 -27.17 -3.97
N CYS A 484 32.38 -26.42 -3.14
CA CYS A 484 33.84 -26.28 -3.23
C CYS A 484 34.62 -27.14 -2.21
N LYS A 485 33.93 -27.82 -1.27
CA LYS A 485 34.51 -28.61 -0.18
C LYS A 485 35.34 -27.80 0.83
N GLY A 486 35.33 -26.47 0.77
CA GLY A 486 35.93 -25.60 1.77
C GLY A 486 35.16 -25.63 3.09
N ASP A 487 35.81 -25.26 4.18
CA ASP A 487 35.29 -25.26 5.56
C ASP A 487 34.88 -23.87 6.05
N ASN A 488 35.00 -22.83 5.21
CA ASN A 488 34.73 -21.46 5.55
C ASN A 488 33.23 -21.11 5.34
N ILE A 489 32.37 -21.80 6.07
CA ILE A 489 30.92 -21.57 6.04
C ILE A 489 30.56 -20.58 7.14
N ARG A 490 29.95 -19.43 6.80
CA ARG A 490 29.58 -18.37 7.75
C ARG A 490 28.18 -17.81 7.54
N TYR A 491 27.70 -17.18 8.59
CA TYR A 491 26.46 -16.37 8.55
C TYR A 491 26.73 -15.04 7.86
N SER A 492 25.84 -14.63 6.97
CA SER A 492 25.91 -13.31 6.31
C SER A 492 24.85 -12.39 6.88
N GLY A 493 25.22 -11.18 7.28
CA GLY A 493 24.31 -10.11 7.67
C GLY A 493 24.96 -9.05 8.57
N PHE A 494 24.84 -7.79 8.17
CA PHE A 494 25.21 -6.61 8.97
C PHE A 494 23.98 -5.74 9.21
N GLY A 495 23.91 -5.06 10.38
CA GLY A 495 22.85 -4.10 10.68
C GLY A 495 23.21 -2.66 10.29
N THR A 496 22.22 -1.79 10.14
CA THR A 496 22.38 -0.35 9.85
C THR A 496 23.30 0.35 10.85
N GLN A 497 23.20 0.00 12.14
CA GLN A 497 24.05 0.55 13.20
C GLN A 497 25.53 0.27 12.95
N LYS A 498 25.87 -0.99 12.60
CA LYS A 498 27.27 -1.36 12.35
C LYS A 498 27.87 -0.62 11.16
N ILE A 499 27.06 -0.32 10.14
CA ILE A 499 27.51 0.47 8.99
C ILE A 499 27.67 1.94 9.37
N GLU A 500 26.78 2.50 10.18
CA GLU A 500 26.89 3.86 10.70
C GLU A 500 28.18 4.01 11.52
N ASP A 501 28.46 3.07 12.44
CA ASP A 501 29.67 3.08 13.26
C ASP A 501 30.94 3.00 12.38
N GLU A 502 30.95 2.15 11.36
CA GLU A 502 32.05 2.00 10.41
C GLU A 502 32.28 3.27 9.58
N LEU A 503 31.20 3.88 9.06
CA LEU A 503 31.31 5.13 8.29
C LEU A 503 31.76 6.30 9.15
N THR A 504 31.31 6.40 10.39
CA THR A 504 31.78 7.39 11.35
C THR A 504 33.28 7.24 11.64
N TYR A 505 33.77 5.99 11.67
CA TYR A 505 35.21 5.73 11.82
C TYR A 505 36.01 6.09 10.56
N LEU A 506 35.49 5.77 9.37
CA LEU A 506 36.18 6.02 8.10
C LEU A 506 36.14 7.49 7.68
N PHE A 507 35.06 8.20 8.00
CA PHE A 507 34.77 9.59 7.59
C PHE A 507 34.31 10.42 8.80
N PRO A 508 35.22 10.77 9.72
CA PRO A 508 34.87 11.43 10.99
C PRO A 508 34.26 12.83 10.80
N ASP A 509 34.55 13.51 9.69
CA ASP A 509 34.04 14.84 9.37
C ASP A 509 32.70 14.83 8.62
N ALA A 510 32.23 13.66 8.14
CA ALA A 510 31.00 13.53 7.40
C ALA A 510 29.78 13.47 8.33
N ARG A 511 28.75 14.21 7.98
CA ARG A 511 27.47 14.20 8.69
C ARG A 511 26.58 13.07 8.15
N ILE A 512 26.32 12.07 8.99
CA ILE A 512 25.63 10.85 8.60
C ILE A 512 24.17 10.90 9.09
N LEU A 513 23.24 10.64 8.20
CA LEU A 513 21.79 10.49 8.49
C LEU A 513 21.39 9.02 8.38
N ARG A 514 20.93 8.43 9.49
CA ARG A 514 20.36 7.08 9.48
C ARG A 514 18.83 7.10 9.42
N MET A 515 18.29 6.39 8.44
CA MET A 515 16.85 6.23 8.22
C MET A 515 16.44 4.76 8.27
N ASP A 516 15.90 4.34 9.40
CA ASP A 516 15.30 3.03 9.57
C ASP A 516 13.98 3.10 10.36
N ALA A 517 13.29 1.97 10.51
CA ALA A 517 11.99 1.92 11.19
C ALA A 517 12.07 2.35 12.66
N ASP A 518 13.23 2.23 13.29
CA ASP A 518 13.43 2.58 14.71
C ASP A 518 13.60 4.09 14.89
N THR A 519 14.23 4.75 13.91
CA THR A 519 14.47 6.21 13.93
C THR A 519 13.27 7.04 13.45
N THR A 520 12.29 6.42 12.79
CA THR A 520 11.22 7.12 12.07
C THR A 520 9.82 6.89 12.66
N SER A 521 9.73 6.61 13.96
CA SER A 521 8.47 6.26 14.63
C SER A 521 7.47 7.42 14.85
N THR A 522 7.88 8.68 14.69
CA THR A 522 7.03 9.86 14.91
C THR A 522 6.43 10.40 13.61
N LYS A 523 5.22 10.97 13.72
CA LYS A 523 4.53 11.63 12.59
C LYS A 523 5.41 12.73 11.99
N PHE A 524 5.63 12.70 10.65
CA PHE A 524 6.49 13.63 9.92
C PHE A 524 8.01 13.56 10.16
N SER A 525 8.52 12.57 10.90
CA SER A 525 9.96 12.41 11.06
C SER A 525 10.69 12.16 9.74
N HIS A 526 10.10 11.35 8.85
CA HIS A 526 10.63 11.09 7.51
C HIS A 526 10.81 12.36 6.68
N GLU A 527 9.77 13.21 6.66
CA GLU A 527 9.78 14.46 5.89
C GLU A 527 10.88 15.41 6.36
N LYS A 528 11.01 15.58 7.68
CA LYS A 528 12.07 16.43 8.25
C LYS A 528 13.45 15.92 7.89
N MET A 529 13.67 14.61 8.00
CA MET A 529 14.95 13.98 7.65
C MET A 529 15.29 14.15 6.16
N PHE A 530 14.31 13.95 5.28
CA PHE A 530 14.50 14.13 3.85
C PHE A 530 14.79 15.59 3.49
N ASN A 531 14.06 16.55 4.07
CA ASN A 531 14.30 17.96 3.85
C ASN A 531 15.68 18.39 4.38
N ALA A 532 16.09 17.89 5.55
CA ALA A 532 17.42 18.15 6.10
C ALA A 532 18.53 17.60 5.19
N PHE A 533 18.35 16.41 4.62
CA PHE A 533 19.30 15.88 3.64
C PHE A 533 19.30 16.69 2.35
N ALA A 534 18.14 17.04 1.80
CA ALA A 534 18.03 17.89 0.60
C ALA A 534 18.65 19.28 0.79
N ASN A 535 18.64 19.80 2.02
CA ASN A 535 19.25 21.09 2.38
C ASN A 535 20.74 21.00 2.74
N HIS A 536 21.40 19.86 2.44
CA HIS A 536 22.82 19.64 2.78
C HIS A 536 23.16 19.74 4.28
N GLU A 537 22.20 19.43 5.18
CA GLU A 537 22.51 19.29 6.60
C GLU A 537 23.26 17.96 6.88
N TYR A 538 23.19 17.01 5.94
CA TYR A 538 23.87 15.72 5.97
C TYR A 538 24.51 15.39 4.62
N ASP A 539 25.63 14.68 4.68
CA ASP A 539 26.47 14.34 3.52
C ASP A 539 26.22 12.90 3.06
N ILE A 540 26.01 11.97 4.00
CA ILE A 540 25.75 10.56 3.74
C ILE A 540 24.40 10.17 4.34
N MET A 541 23.51 9.59 3.55
CA MET A 541 22.26 8.99 4.02
C MET A 541 22.37 7.48 3.98
N ILE A 542 22.13 6.82 5.12
CA ILE A 542 22.09 5.37 5.26
C ILE A 542 20.64 4.95 5.53
N GLY A 543 20.16 3.94 4.84
CA GLY A 543 18.83 3.43 5.19
C GLY A 543 18.48 2.12 4.51
N THR A 544 17.29 1.65 4.84
CA THR A 544 16.68 0.47 4.22
C THR A 544 15.93 0.86 2.94
N GLN A 545 14.98 0.07 2.50
CA GLN A 545 14.16 0.33 1.30
C GLN A 545 13.55 1.74 1.21
N MET A 546 13.51 2.47 2.34
CA MET A 546 12.95 3.82 2.39
C MET A 546 13.80 4.84 1.65
N VAL A 547 15.13 4.69 1.66
CA VAL A 547 16.06 5.59 0.93
C VAL A 547 16.10 5.33 -0.57
N ALA A 548 15.62 4.15 -1.00
CA ALA A 548 15.53 3.79 -2.41
C ALA A 548 14.33 4.44 -3.13
N LYS A 549 13.33 4.97 -2.39
CA LYS A 549 12.02 5.32 -2.92
C LYS A 549 11.64 6.77 -2.69
N GLY A 550 10.92 7.36 -3.62
CA GLY A 550 10.04 8.52 -3.41
C GLY A 550 10.65 9.90 -3.58
N LEU A 551 11.97 10.11 -3.51
CA LEU A 551 12.58 11.43 -3.60
C LEU A 551 13.69 11.54 -4.63
N ASP A 552 13.78 12.71 -5.19
CA ASP A 552 14.83 13.11 -6.11
C ASP A 552 15.76 14.10 -5.40
N PHE A 553 17.03 13.77 -5.34
CA PHE A 553 18.05 14.62 -4.76
C PHE A 553 19.04 15.01 -5.86
N ASP A 554 19.12 16.30 -6.14
CA ASP A 554 19.91 16.84 -7.25
C ASP A 554 21.41 16.60 -7.09
N ASP A 555 21.90 16.57 -5.85
CA ASP A 555 23.32 16.47 -5.51
C ASP A 555 23.80 15.07 -5.12
N VAL A 556 22.93 14.06 -5.23
CA VAL A 556 23.32 12.67 -5.02
C VAL A 556 23.98 12.12 -6.30
N THR A 557 25.30 11.96 -6.27
CA THR A 557 26.08 11.45 -7.39
C THR A 557 26.59 10.02 -7.16
N LEU A 558 26.61 9.54 -5.90
CA LEU A 558 27.00 8.18 -5.56
C LEU A 558 25.89 7.45 -4.80
N VAL A 559 25.63 6.22 -5.23
CA VAL A 559 24.73 5.30 -4.52
C VAL A 559 25.46 3.99 -4.26
N GLY A 560 25.40 3.47 -3.02
CA GLY A 560 25.99 2.20 -2.63
C GLY A 560 24.95 1.19 -2.15
N VAL A 561 24.94 -0.02 -2.70
CA VAL A 561 24.23 -1.18 -2.14
C VAL A 561 25.22 -1.98 -1.33
N VAL A 562 25.17 -1.87 0.01
CA VAL A 562 26.21 -2.41 0.90
C VAL A 562 26.19 -3.93 0.98
N ASN A 563 25.04 -4.56 0.84
CA ASN A 563 24.89 -6.01 0.80
C ASN A 563 23.69 -6.41 -0.05
N ALA A 564 23.94 -6.71 -1.33
CA ALA A 564 22.91 -7.15 -2.26
C ALA A 564 22.39 -8.57 -1.95
N ASP A 565 23.22 -9.40 -1.35
CA ASP A 565 22.94 -10.81 -1.06
C ASP A 565 21.78 -11.00 -0.11
N ASN A 566 21.56 -10.08 0.84
CA ASN A 566 20.44 -10.13 1.76
C ASN A 566 19.07 -10.04 1.07
N SER A 567 18.97 -9.30 -0.04
CA SER A 567 17.76 -9.26 -0.85
C SER A 567 17.61 -10.50 -1.71
N LEU A 568 18.72 -10.91 -2.31
CA LEU A 568 18.75 -12.00 -3.28
C LEU A 568 18.42 -13.35 -2.65
N TYR A 569 18.91 -13.57 -1.42
CA TYR A 569 18.77 -14.83 -0.69
C TYR A 569 17.74 -14.78 0.45
N ASP A 570 16.73 -13.87 0.34
CA ASP A 570 15.57 -13.94 1.21
C ASP A 570 14.77 -15.24 0.94
N GLU A 571 14.08 -15.74 1.97
CA GLU A 571 13.30 -17.00 1.90
C GLU A 571 11.99 -16.82 1.13
N SER A 572 12.01 -16.21 -0.03
CA SER A 572 10.83 -15.98 -0.83
C SER A 572 11.05 -16.41 -2.29
N TYR A 573 10.02 -16.98 -2.90
CA TYR A 573 10.07 -17.35 -4.31
C TYR A 573 10.28 -16.13 -5.24
N ASN A 574 9.95 -14.93 -4.78
CA ASN A 574 10.11 -13.67 -5.51
C ASN A 574 11.31 -12.83 -5.02
N SER A 575 12.27 -13.45 -4.32
CA SER A 575 13.45 -12.73 -3.79
C SER A 575 14.29 -12.12 -4.90
N ALA A 576 14.48 -12.83 -6.02
CA ALA A 576 15.20 -12.32 -7.19
C ALA A 576 14.51 -11.08 -7.80
N GLU A 577 13.18 -11.12 -7.96
CA GLU A 577 12.37 -9.99 -8.44
C GLU A 577 12.50 -8.78 -7.51
N ARG A 578 12.33 -8.97 -6.21
CA ARG A 578 12.49 -7.89 -5.23
C ARG A 578 13.90 -7.31 -5.21
N CYS A 579 14.93 -8.16 -5.39
CA CYS A 579 16.31 -7.71 -5.48
C CYS A 579 16.55 -6.87 -6.73
N PHE A 580 16.06 -7.34 -7.88
CA PHE A 580 16.12 -6.60 -9.14
C PHE A 580 15.45 -5.24 -9.04
N ASP A 581 14.20 -5.19 -8.53
CA ASP A 581 13.43 -3.96 -8.36
C ASP A 581 14.17 -2.96 -7.47
N LEU A 582 14.65 -3.41 -6.32
CA LEU A 582 15.32 -2.57 -5.35
C LEU A 582 16.61 -1.97 -5.91
N ILE A 583 17.45 -2.78 -6.54
CA ILE A 583 18.71 -2.33 -7.13
C ILE A 583 18.44 -1.35 -8.28
N THR A 584 17.51 -1.67 -9.17
CA THR A 584 17.15 -0.80 -10.30
C THR A 584 16.62 0.55 -9.83
N GLN A 585 15.79 0.58 -8.78
CA GLN A 585 15.27 1.82 -8.20
C GLN A 585 16.38 2.68 -7.58
N VAL A 586 17.29 2.04 -6.83
CA VAL A 586 18.40 2.73 -6.14
C VAL A 586 19.44 3.25 -7.15
N VAL A 587 19.87 2.41 -8.08
CA VAL A 587 20.78 2.81 -9.17
C VAL A 587 20.20 3.97 -9.96
N GLY A 588 18.89 3.96 -10.20
CA GLY A 588 18.18 5.03 -10.90
C GLY A 588 18.17 6.38 -10.17
N ARG A 589 18.65 6.47 -8.92
CA ARG A 589 18.69 7.72 -8.14
C ARG A 589 19.95 8.56 -8.40
N SER A 590 21.06 7.98 -8.79
CA SER A 590 22.30 8.72 -9.00
C SER A 590 22.32 9.43 -10.37
N GLY A 591 22.88 10.65 -10.40
CA GLY A 591 23.27 11.38 -11.62
C GLY A 591 22.14 11.78 -12.55
N ARG A 592 20.96 12.13 -12.06
CA ARG A 592 19.81 12.47 -12.90
C ARG A 592 19.98 13.77 -13.69
N ARG A 593 20.71 14.76 -13.18
CA ARG A 593 20.94 16.02 -13.87
C ARG A 593 22.20 16.01 -14.75
N ASP A 594 23.33 15.56 -14.18
CA ASP A 594 24.65 15.74 -14.82
C ASP A 594 25.14 14.53 -15.59
N GLY A 595 24.41 13.43 -15.60
CA GLY A 595 24.77 12.20 -16.33
C GLY A 595 26.00 11.45 -15.78
N ASN A 596 26.61 11.91 -14.69
CA ASN A 596 27.85 11.38 -14.10
C ASN A 596 27.61 10.54 -12.83
N GLY A 597 26.40 10.01 -12.64
CA GLY A 597 26.08 9.19 -11.48
C GLY A 597 26.88 7.89 -11.45
N LYS A 598 27.32 7.50 -10.26
CA LYS A 598 27.99 6.23 -9.99
C LYS A 598 27.14 5.37 -9.04
N ALA A 599 27.13 4.06 -9.23
CA ALA A 599 26.52 3.14 -8.29
C ALA A 599 27.47 1.97 -8.00
N VAL A 600 27.55 1.56 -6.73
CA VAL A 600 28.39 0.42 -6.29
C VAL A 600 27.48 -0.65 -5.71
N ILE A 601 27.59 -1.88 -6.20
CA ILE A 601 26.87 -3.04 -5.68
C ILE A 601 27.89 -3.98 -5.04
N GLN A 602 27.85 -4.14 -3.73
CA GLN A 602 28.69 -5.08 -3.00
C GLN A 602 27.99 -6.42 -2.81
N THR A 603 28.64 -7.52 -3.19
CA THR A 603 28.08 -8.87 -3.14
C THR A 603 29.17 -9.93 -2.95
N ILE A 604 28.81 -11.06 -2.36
CA ILE A 604 29.66 -12.26 -2.32
C ILE A 604 29.54 -13.10 -3.60
N ASN A 605 28.59 -12.80 -4.48
CA ASN A 605 28.38 -13.53 -5.74
C ASN A 605 28.24 -12.58 -6.93
N PRO A 606 29.35 -11.98 -7.41
CA PRO A 606 29.32 -10.97 -8.47
C PRO A 606 28.85 -11.51 -9.83
N TYR A 607 28.82 -12.83 -10.03
CA TYR A 607 28.38 -13.50 -11.26
C TYR A 607 26.90 -13.91 -11.21
N ASN A 608 26.14 -13.44 -10.22
CA ASN A 608 24.71 -13.72 -10.16
C ASN A 608 23.97 -12.96 -11.27
N GLN A 609 23.19 -13.68 -12.10
CA GLN A 609 22.48 -13.13 -13.24
C GLN A 609 21.49 -12.03 -12.87
N THR A 610 20.78 -12.16 -11.74
CA THR A 610 19.84 -11.11 -11.29
C THR A 610 20.58 -9.79 -11.02
N LEU A 611 21.77 -9.84 -10.38
CA LEU A 611 22.57 -8.65 -10.13
C LEU A 611 23.14 -8.08 -11.43
N GLU A 612 23.54 -8.93 -12.35
CA GLU A 612 24.01 -8.50 -13.69
C GLU A 612 22.91 -7.77 -14.45
N TYR A 613 21.70 -8.34 -14.54
CA TYR A 613 20.59 -7.69 -15.22
C TYR A 613 20.18 -6.38 -14.51
N ALA A 614 20.13 -6.37 -13.18
CA ALA A 614 19.80 -5.17 -12.40
C ALA A 614 20.84 -4.05 -12.59
N SER A 615 22.14 -4.38 -12.67
CA SER A 615 23.22 -3.43 -12.92
C SER A 615 23.09 -2.75 -14.29
N LYS A 616 22.57 -3.47 -15.28
CA LYS A 616 22.31 -2.97 -16.64
C LYS A 616 20.91 -2.37 -16.80
N GLN A 617 20.06 -2.47 -15.78
CA GLN A 617 18.62 -2.16 -15.84
C GLN A 617 17.88 -2.93 -16.96
N ASP A 618 18.33 -4.14 -17.26
CA ASP A 618 17.78 -5.00 -18.31
C ASP A 618 16.65 -5.86 -17.75
N TYR A 619 15.47 -5.26 -17.67
CA TYR A 619 14.28 -5.93 -17.17
C TYR A 619 13.84 -7.10 -18.08
N LYS A 620 13.96 -6.95 -19.40
CA LYS A 620 13.46 -7.96 -20.33
C LYS A 620 14.23 -9.28 -20.21
N SER A 621 15.56 -9.22 -20.17
CA SER A 621 16.40 -10.42 -19.96
C SER A 621 16.19 -11.01 -18.56
N PHE A 622 16.01 -10.17 -17.54
CA PHE A 622 15.64 -10.63 -16.19
C PHE A 622 14.31 -11.38 -16.21
N TYR A 623 13.28 -10.81 -16.84
CA TYR A 623 11.96 -11.43 -16.96
C TYR A 623 12.03 -12.79 -17.65
N GLU A 624 12.69 -12.89 -18.80
CA GLU A 624 12.83 -14.12 -19.56
C GLU A 624 13.48 -15.24 -18.73
N ASN A 625 14.53 -14.92 -17.99
CA ASN A 625 15.22 -15.86 -17.13
C ASN A 625 14.34 -16.32 -15.94
N GLU A 626 13.77 -15.37 -15.21
CA GLU A 626 13.00 -15.64 -14.00
C GLU A 626 11.65 -16.35 -14.30
N ILE A 627 10.99 -16.00 -15.42
CA ILE A 627 9.69 -16.58 -15.75
C ILE A 627 9.80 -18.08 -16.09
N GLU A 628 10.89 -18.51 -16.73
CA GLU A 628 11.16 -19.92 -16.99
C GLU A 628 11.38 -20.71 -15.69
N LEU A 629 12.11 -20.13 -14.74
CA LEU A 629 12.31 -20.74 -13.42
C LEU A 629 10.99 -20.89 -12.69
N ARG A 630 10.11 -19.87 -12.69
CA ARG A 630 8.79 -19.94 -12.09
C ARG A 630 7.88 -20.96 -12.73
N LYS A 631 7.95 -21.12 -14.03
CA LYS A 631 7.22 -22.15 -14.75
C LYS A 631 7.66 -23.56 -14.32
N LEU A 632 8.97 -23.80 -14.28
CA LEU A 632 9.56 -25.08 -13.86
C LEU A 632 9.14 -25.45 -12.42
N LEU A 633 9.19 -24.48 -11.51
CA LEU A 633 8.91 -24.68 -10.09
C LEU A 633 7.42 -24.51 -9.74
N THR A 634 6.56 -24.22 -10.70
CA THR A 634 5.15 -23.93 -10.51
C THR A 634 4.94 -22.83 -9.45
N TYR A 635 5.45 -21.63 -9.71
CA TYR A 635 5.21 -20.42 -8.92
C TYR A 635 4.33 -19.42 -9.70
N PRO A 636 3.74 -18.41 -9.05
CA PRO A 636 3.03 -17.34 -9.76
C PRO A 636 3.90 -16.70 -10.87
N PRO A 637 3.34 -16.48 -12.08
CA PRO A 637 1.93 -16.49 -12.47
C PRO A 637 1.35 -17.84 -12.91
N TYR A 638 2.09 -18.94 -12.83
CA TYR A 638 1.63 -20.26 -13.30
C TYR A 638 0.74 -21.00 -12.29
N CYS A 639 0.71 -20.55 -11.06
CA CYS A 639 -0.24 -20.96 -10.02
C CYS A 639 -0.61 -19.78 -9.14
N ASP A 640 -1.54 -19.98 -8.23
CA ASP A 640 -1.78 -19.16 -7.05
C ASP A 640 -1.29 -19.90 -5.81
N ILE A 641 -1.00 -19.15 -4.75
CA ILE A 641 -0.60 -19.72 -3.46
C ILE A 641 -1.66 -19.34 -2.42
N ILE A 642 -2.27 -20.34 -1.78
CA ILE A 642 -3.13 -20.12 -0.62
C ILE A 642 -2.36 -20.55 0.62
N SER A 643 -2.16 -19.62 1.56
CA SER A 643 -1.46 -19.87 2.82
C SER A 643 -2.45 -19.89 3.98
N ALA A 644 -2.37 -20.95 4.80
CA ALA A 644 -3.07 -21.07 6.08
C ALA A 644 -2.06 -20.85 7.21
N SER A 645 -2.33 -19.88 8.09
CA SER A 645 -1.52 -19.57 9.26
C SER A 645 -2.26 -19.96 10.53
N PHE A 646 -1.55 -20.61 11.45
CA PHE A 646 -2.08 -21.14 12.71
C PHE A 646 -1.31 -20.46 13.86
N ILE A 647 -2.01 -19.78 14.77
CA ILE A 647 -1.42 -19.00 15.86
C ILE A 647 -2.12 -19.37 17.18
N GLY A 648 -1.36 -19.67 18.21
CA GLY A 648 -1.88 -19.98 19.56
C GLY A 648 -0.80 -20.04 20.63
N ASP A 649 -1.23 -20.11 21.87
CA ASP A 649 -0.33 -20.04 23.05
C ASP A 649 0.37 -21.38 23.37
N ASN A 650 -0.15 -22.50 22.83
CA ASN A 650 0.41 -23.83 23.06
C ASN A 650 0.91 -24.44 21.75
N GLU A 651 2.23 -24.67 21.68
CA GLU A 651 2.89 -25.18 20.47
C GLU A 651 2.33 -26.50 19.97
N ASN A 652 2.15 -27.47 20.88
CA ASN A 652 1.64 -28.80 20.52
C ASN A 652 0.21 -28.72 19.94
N LYS A 653 -0.67 -27.89 20.55
CA LYS A 653 -2.02 -27.68 20.02
C LYS A 653 -1.99 -27.02 18.63
N VAL A 654 -1.12 -26.03 18.42
CA VAL A 654 -0.98 -25.36 17.11
C VAL A 654 -0.49 -26.34 16.05
N ALA A 655 0.51 -27.16 16.37
CA ALA A 655 1.01 -28.21 15.48
C ALA A 655 -0.07 -29.24 15.13
N LEU A 656 -0.82 -29.74 16.12
CA LEU A 656 -1.92 -30.67 15.91
C LEU A 656 -3.05 -30.05 15.07
N CYS A 657 -3.41 -28.79 15.32
CA CYS A 657 -4.40 -28.08 14.52
C CYS A 657 -3.96 -27.95 13.06
N SER A 658 -2.70 -27.58 12.80
CA SER A 658 -2.14 -27.49 11.44
C SER A 658 -2.12 -28.82 10.72
N LYS A 659 -1.82 -29.92 11.43
CA LYS A 659 -1.88 -31.29 10.90
C LYS A 659 -3.31 -31.69 10.59
N LYS A 660 -4.26 -31.39 11.48
CA LYS A 660 -5.68 -31.68 11.25
C LYS A 660 -6.24 -30.91 10.06
N PHE A 661 -5.81 -29.64 9.87
CA PHE A 661 -6.16 -28.88 8.69
C PHE A 661 -5.64 -29.53 7.40
N PHE A 662 -4.40 -30.03 7.40
CA PHE A 662 -3.82 -30.77 6.29
C PHE A 662 -4.62 -32.04 5.97
N GLU A 663 -4.97 -32.86 6.98
CA GLU A 663 -5.78 -34.07 6.82
C GLU A 663 -7.12 -33.73 6.15
N LEU A 664 -7.84 -32.73 6.65
CA LEU A 664 -9.11 -32.28 6.08
C LEU A 664 -8.93 -31.72 4.66
N LEU A 665 -7.82 -31.07 4.36
CA LEU A 665 -7.53 -30.57 3.01
C LEU A 665 -7.38 -31.73 2.00
N ILE A 666 -6.67 -32.78 2.38
CA ILE A 666 -6.49 -33.94 1.51
C ILE A 666 -7.82 -34.67 1.33
N GLU A 667 -8.57 -34.91 2.42
CA GLU A 667 -9.87 -35.55 2.40
C GLU A 667 -10.89 -34.81 1.51
N GLU A 668 -10.98 -33.47 1.68
CA GLU A 668 -11.89 -32.67 0.85
C GLU A 668 -11.42 -32.61 -0.61
N ASN A 669 -10.12 -32.57 -0.87
CA ASN A 669 -9.60 -32.54 -2.24
C ASN A 669 -9.84 -33.86 -3.00
N GLU A 670 -9.96 -34.99 -2.32
CA GLU A 670 -10.35 -36.28 -2.96
C GLU A 670 -11.71 -36.17 -3.63
N LYS A 671 -12.64 -35.38 -3.09
CA LYS A 671 -13.97 -35.12 -3.66
C LYS A 671 -13.91 -34.27 -4.94
N TYR A 672 -13.03 -33.26 -4.95
CA TYR A 672 -12.93 -32.27 -6.03
C TYR A 672 -11.86 -32.63 -7.06
N LYS A 673 -10.86 -33.41 -6.72
CA LYS A 673 -9.72 -33.84 -7.57
C LYS A 673 -8.97 -32.67 -8.19
N HIS A 674 -8.82 -31.54 -7.43
CA HIS A 674 -8.04 -30.40 -7.89
C HIS A 674 -6.55 -30.76 -7.92
N LYS A 675 -5.83 -30.23 -8.93
CA LYS A 675 -4.37 -30.29 -8.94
C LYS A 675 -3.83 -29.28 -7.91
N ILE A 676 -3.33 -29.78 -6.79
CA ILE A 676 -2.73 -28.99 -5.73
C ILE A 676 -1.36 -29.54 -5.36
N ILE A 677 -0.45 -28.67 -4.93
CA ILE A 677 0.84 -29.02 -4.32
C ILE A 677 0.83 -28.43 -2.92
N VAL A 678 0.90 -29.29 -1.91
CA VAL A 678 0.86 -28.86 -0.50
C VAL A 678 2.27 -28.80 0.05
N LEU A 679 2.60 -27.67 0.68
CA LEU A 679 3.88 -27.39 1.31
C LEU A 679 3.66 -27.19 2.82
N GLY A 680 4.30 -27.99 3.63
CA GLY A 680 4.10 -28.05 5.08
C GLY A 680 3.03 -29.08 5.48
N PRO A 681 2.42 -28.98 6.69
CA PRO A 681 2.58 -27.91 7.68
C PRO A 681 3.99 -27.82 8.27
N SER A 682 4.44 -26.61 8.49
CA SER A 682 5.76 -26.32 9.05
C SER A 682 5.70 -25.13 10.03
N VAL A 683 6.73 -25.05 10.88
CA VAL A 683 6.90 -23.89 11.75
C VAL A 683 7.12 -22.65 10.90
N ALA A 684 6.46 -21.54 11.23
CA ALA A 684 6.66 -20.27 10.54
C ALA A 684 8.09 -19.71 10.81
N LYS A 685 8.59 -18.82 9.95
CA LYS A 685 9.91 -18.18 10.06
C LYS A 685 10.12 -17.55 11.45
N ILE A 686 9.10 -16.88 11.97
CA ILE A 686 9.07 -16.44 13.37
C ILE A 686 8.22 -17.46 14.14
N ALA A 687 8.89 -18.49 14.67
CA ALA A 687 8.27 -19.60 15.36
C ALA A 687 7.47 -19.17 16.59
N LYS A 688 7.96 -18.15 17.32
CA LYS A 688 7.33 -17.62 18.53
C LYS A 688 7.45 -16.10 18.58
N LEU A 689 6.32 -15.42 18.81
CA LEU A 689 6.27 -13.97 19.01
C LEU A 689 5.19 -13.65 20.04
N ASN A 690 5.52 -12.79 21.02
CA ASN A 690 4.60 -12.40 22.12
C ASN A 690 3.93 -13.61 22.81
N ASN A 691 4.74 -14.64 23.11
CA ASN A 691 4.31 -15.92 23.71
C ASN A 691 3.31 -16.73 22.88
N THR A 692 3.10 -16.43 21.61
CA THR A 692 2.31 -17.23 20.67
C THR A 692 3.19 -17.98 19.69
N TYR A 693 2.86 -19.24 19.46
CA TYR A 693 3.52 -20.12 18.48
C TYR A 693 2.82 -20.02 17.14
N ARG A 694 3.58 -20.22 16.06
CA ARG A 694 3.12 -20.02 14.71
C ARG A 694 3.50 -21.17 13.80
N TYR A 695 2.51 -21.75 13.14
CA TYR A 695 2.66 -22.77 12.11
C TYR A 695 2.01 -22.29 10.83
N ARG A 696 2.44 -22.88 9.71
CA ARG A 696 1.93 -22.53 8.38
C ARG A 696 1.81 -23.74 7.48
N LEU A 697 0.84 -23.67 6.58
CA LEU A 697 0.65 -24.60 5.46
C LEU A 697 0.40 -23.76 4.21
N SER A 698 1.11 -24.03 3.12
CA SER A 698 0.93 -23.34 1.84
C SER A 698 0.52 -24.32 0.76
N VAL A 699 -0.40 -23.90 -0.10
CA VAL A 699 -0.94 -24.74 -1.18
C VAL A 699 -0.82 -23.99 -2.50
N LYS A 700 -0.05 -24.56 -3.44
CA LYS A 700 -0.02 -24.11 -4.82
C LYS A 700 -1.20 -24.69 -5.56
N CYS A 701 -2.03 -23.87 -6.18
CA CYS A 701 -3.25 -24.27 -6.84
C CYS A 701 -3.66 -23.25 -7.91
N LYS A 702 -4.72 -23.53 -8.67
CA LYS A 702 -5.39 -22.52 -9.49
C LYS A 702 -6.54 -21.93 -8.67
N ASN A 703 -6.48 -20.64 -8.33
CA ASN A 703 -7.50 -19.97 -7.55
C ASN A 703 -8.86 -19.98 -8.27
N SER A 704 -9.72 -20.89 -7.89
CA SER A 704 -11.09 -21.02 -8.38
C SER A 704 -12.10 -20.84 -7.25
N LYS A 705 -13.37 -20.59 -7.59
CA LYS A 705 -14.46 -20.51 -6.59
C LYS A 705 -14.56 -21.80 -5.77
N ASN A 706 -14.41 -22.96 -6.41
CA ASN A 706 -14.49 -24.25 -5.74
C ASN A 706 -13.36 -24.45 -4.73
N ILE A 707 -12.12 -24.08 -5.09
CA ILE A 707 -10.99 -24.12 -4.15
C ILE A 707 -11.22 -23.18 -2.97
N ARG A 708 -11.68 -21.95 -3.21
CA ARG A 708 -11.98 -21.01 -2.11
C ARG A 708 -13.08 -21.55 -1.20
N ASN A 709 -14.14 -22.14 -1.75
CA ASN A 709 -15.19 -22.77 -0.96
C ASN A 709 -14.65 -23.92 -0.13
N MET A 710 -13.83 -24.80 -0.70
CA MET A 710 -13.16 -25.88 0.02
C MET A 710 -12.37 -25.37 1.23
N PHE A 711 -11.56 -24.34 1.05
CA PHE A 711 -10.81 -23.73 2.17
C PHE A 711 -11.72 -23.07 3.21
N ASN A 712 -12.79 -22.41 2.80
CA ASN A 712 -13.80 -21.85 3.71
C ASN A 712 -14.46 -22.95 4.57
N ASP A 713 -14.82 -24.07 3.96
CA ASP A 713 -15.48 -25.17 4.67
C ASP A 713 -14.53 -25.85 5.65
N ILE A 714 -13.26 -26.04 5.27
CA ILE A 714 -12.23 -26.56 6.17
C ILE A 714 -12.02 -25.62 7.35
N GLN A 715 -11.91 -24.32 7.12
CA GLN A 715 -11.74 -23.33 8.20
C GLN A 715 -12.94 -23.34 9.16
N LYS A 716 -14.18 -23.43 8.64
CA LYS A 716 -15.40 -23.59 9.45
C LYS A 716 -15.39 -24.89 10.24
N ASN A 717 -14.95 -26.00 9.65
CA ASN A 717 -14.91 -27.29 10.32
C ASN A 717 -13.88 -27.31 11.46
N ILE A 718 -12.68 -26.78 11.23
CA ILE A 718 -11.66 -26.62 12.29
C ILE A 718 -12.17 -25.79 13.45
N SER A 719 -12.87 -24.70 13.18
CA SER A 719 -13.40 -23.81 14.22
C SER A 719 -14.48 -24.42 15.12
N LYS A 720 -15.13 -25.50 14.67
CA LYS A 720 -16.11 -26.27 15.46
C LYS A 720 -15.46 -27.24 16.45
N ILE A 721 -14.18 -27.59 16.26
CA ILE A 721 -13.45 -28.53 17.11
C ILE A 721 -13.10 -27.81 18.43
N LYS A 722 -13.63 -28.31 19.54
CA LYS A 722 -13.46 -27.67 20.87
C LYS A 722 -12.01 -27.50 21.28
N GLU A 723 -11.13 -28.44 20.93
CA GLU A 723 -9.72 -28.45 21.26
C GLU A 723 -8.91 -27.31 20.60
N TYR A 724 -9.42 -26.79 19.46
CA TYR A 724 -8.74 -25.77 18.64
C TYR A 724 -9.39 -24.38 18.70
N LYS A 725 -10.35 -24.18 19.62
CA LYS A 725 -11.05 -22.87 19.75
C LYS A 725 -10.13 -21.69 20.07
N ASP A 726 -9.01 -21.96 20.76
CA ASP A 726 -8.04 -20.96 21.18
C ASP A 726 -6.99 -20.71 20.07
N ILE A 727 -7.07 -21.41 18.94
CA ILE A 727 -6.15 -21.28 17.82
C ILE A 727 -6.77 -20.38 16.76
N SER A 728 -6.07 -19.30 16.42
CA SER A 728 -6.44 -18.45 15.31
C SER A 728 -5.97 -19.07 14.00
N VAL A 729 -6.90 -19.39 13.11
CA VAL A 729 -6.63 -19.88 11.76
C VAL A 729 -7.01 -18.80 10.76
N SER A 730 -6.04 -18.32 9.99
CA SER A 730 -6.25 -17.29 8.96
C SER A 730 -5.75 -17.77 7.60
N LEU A 731 -6.52 -17.46 6.55
CA LEU A 731 -6.19 -17.78 5.16
C LEU A 731 -5.77 -16.53 4.40
N ASP A 732 -4.88 -16.70 3.43
CA ASP A 732 -4.43 -15.64 2.53
C ASP A 732 -4.16 -16.19 1.12
N ILE A 733 -4.59 -15.45 0.10
CA ILE A 733 -4.31 -15.78 -1.30
C ILE A 733 -3.18 -14.88 -1.79
N ASN A 734 -2.15 -15.47 -2.37
CA ASN A 734 -0.96 -14.79 -2.86
C ASN A 734 -0.39 -13.79 -1.81
N PRO A 735 0.02 -14.29 -0.62
CA PRO A 735 0.58 -13.44 0.41
C PRO A 735 1.88 -12.79 -0.07
N CYS A 736 2.16 -11.55 0.37
CA CYS A 736 3.41 -10.86 0.06
C CYS A 736 4.63 -11.60 0.59
N ASP A 737 4.51 -12.12 1.80
CA ASP A 737 5.51 -12.97 2.44
C ASP A 737 4.85 -14.26 2.90
N LEU A 738 5.49 -15.36 2.62
CA LEU A 738 5.11 -16.65 3.15
C LEU A 738 5.67 -16.84 4.58
N ASN A 739 5.77 -15.77 5.38
CA ASN A 739 6.37 -15.76 6.72
C ASN A 739 5.38 -15.98 7.85
#